data_9fa0f8ed8c113ab755574b73a678f195
#
_entry.id   9fa0f8ed8c113ab755574b73a678f195
#
_cell.length_a   1.000
_cell.length_b   1.000
_cell.length_c   1.000
_cell.angle_alpha   90.00
_cell.angle_beta   90.00
_cell.angle_gamma   90.00
#
_symmetry.space_group_name_H-M   'P 1'
#
loop_
_entity.id
_entity.type
_entity.pdbx_description
1 polymer ?
#
loop_
_entity_poly.entity_id
_entity_poly.type
_entity_poly.pdbx_seq_one_letter_code
_entity_poly.pdbx_strand_id
1 'polypeptide(L)'
;SLYQTDGCDYISGNYGSYNIDIAETLNFSRNRDELKHIDNKSHYQWYKSIDPRLHDSSDCNIFNSLLHFTKDILIENSNDIVCEFSQLLRWRELASDFGEDLFITAYLANSDLISKRERHFFAWRPTIRTNNQMLNTIYNRGLSELHFHLFGSSLNFHIGWLSLMNDISCRKSDFESIHKSKLALPNVYPNQHCGSNYVLYVKAYAIRLYLFMKLIKMDTSYNNIRNNGQIAQQDQCDDSIDNLIKNVLQSTSSEDIAIFIPDLIHHTTILKQLCGRKYMGEYIDYAIRTRLSERNYDERVYLNVILSGERWIMYKMFSKIYSNKKEYKSLEILFYAYLIIKSRLRYELVQLNQMQGFANFQEYQDRKCRFIKEGSIYDRLILNSAISNTFKNQHINYLEARISPKNSVEENIEMIERYDRIALSPQFTIPICAPSCYMKDDDNKITIDRDKFYYIFHFIKKPQYEVDYIKTDDNTILLKPRFHRLRNEVRRQAQAINIIRKEYCTISNRIIGIDAASSEIGVRPEIFAHAFRYLKRYSYEDTDHMIRDTKRNPLGYTYHVGEDFLDIADGLRAVDEAIKFLKLGRGDRIGHGLVLGTDPKKYYEKKGCCIVLTKLDYLDNVAWLLTQIRYYNIQVSSNLIQELENDYWRLFNDIYGSGNISPYIYYQSWLLRGDDPYNEYGVDNIHQNPLTFWERCSLNEGAMFDSARKIEDAAKLYIRYHYDPSVKKRGAISEELKVSFNYIKLMEQLQAV
;
A
#
# COMPACT_ATOMS: atom_id res chain seq x y z
N SER A 1 -1.22 -17.13 -11.53
CA SER A 1 -0.96 -18.18 -12.51
C SER A 1 0.22 -17.92 -13.43
N LEU A 2 0.50 -16.71 -13.88
CA LEU A 2 1.76 -16.34 -14.58
C LEU A 2 3.00 -16.59 -13.69
N TYR A 3 2.81 -16.67 -12.40
CA TYR A 3 3.84 -16.87 -11.38
C TYR A 3 3.90 -18.30 -10.83
N GLN A 4 3.04 -19.20 -11.28
CA GLN A 4 3.00 -20.61 -10.86
C GLN A 4 3.38 -21.59 -11.97
N THR A 5 3.69 -21.09 -13.15
CA THR A 5 4.17 -21.88 -14.28
C THR A 5 5.59 -21.46 -14.63
N ASP A 6 6.21 -22.13 -15.57
CA ASP A 6 7.51 -21.78 -16.15
C ASP A 6 7.67 -20.29 -16.50
N GLY A 7 6.56 -19.54 -16.59
CA GLY A 7 6.54 -18.09 -16.71
C GLY A 7 7.03 -17.34 -15.48
N CYS A 8 6.96 -17.93 -14.28
CA CYS A 8 7.49 -17.31 -13.05
C CYS A 8 9.00 -17.45 -12.94
N ASP A 9 9.51 -18.61 -13.24
CA ASP A 9 10.95 -18.79 -13.41
C ASP A 9 11.47 -17.89 -14.52
N TYR A 10 10.60 -17.55 -15.44
CA TYR A 10 10.86 -16.71 -16.57
C TYR A 10 10.87 -15.22 -16.23
N ILE A 11 9.92 -14.76 -15.45
CA ILE A 11 9.91 -13.39 -14.95
C ILE A 11 10.87 -13.24 -13.76
N SER A 12 11.03 -14.23 -12.91
CA SER A 12 11.92 -14.19 -11.74
C SER A 12 13.30 -14.80 -11.95
N GLY A 13 13.42 -15.91 -12.62
CA GLY A 13 14.69 -16.59 -12.82
C GLY A 13 15.47 -16.06 -14.03
N ASN A 14 14.81 -15.86 -15.13
CA ASN A 14 15.45 -15.33 -16.33
C ASN A 14 15.48 -13.81 -16.40
N TYR A 15 14.59 -13.08 -15.72
CA TYR A 15 14.88 -11.67 -15.46
C TYR A 15 16.10 -11.51 -14.56
N GLY A 16 16.35 -12.46 -13.68
CA GLY A 16 17.61 -12.55 -12.97
C GLY A 16 18.80 -12.71 -13.93
N SER A 17 18.75 -13.60 -14.88
CA SER A 17 19.80 -13.80 -15.88
C SER A 17 19.78 -12.76 -17.01
N TYR A 18 18.63 -12.16 -17.30
CA TYR A 18 18.49 -10.99 -18.18
C TYR A 18 18.88 -9.67 -17.56
N ASN A 19 18.84 -9.60 -16.28
CA ASN A 19 19.52 -8.50 -15.59
C ASN A 19 21.01 -8.51 -15.78
N ILE A 20 21.37 -9.59 -16.40
CA ILE A 20 22.68 -9.67 -16.80
C ILE A 20 23.02 -8.41 -17.34
N ASP A 21 22.41 -7.94 -18.09
CA ASP A 21 23.14 -6.97 -18.71
C ASP A 21 22.23 -6.10 -19.53
N ILE A 22 21.43 -5.37 -18.78
CA ILE A 22 21.24 -4.00 -19.25
C ILE A 22 22.62 -3.40 -19.50
N ALA A 23 23.65 -3.65 -18.69
CA ALA A 23 25.01 -3.27 -19.02
C ALA A 23 25.58 -4.02 -20.24
N GLU A 24 25.35 -5.33 -20.43
CA GLU A 24 25.73 -6.05 -21.63
C GLU A 24 24.77 -5.81 -22.80
N THR A 25 23.49 -5.65 -22.56
CA THR A 25 22.52 -5.21 -23.57
C THR A 25 22.78 -3.76 -24.00
N LEU A 26 23.35 -2.96 -23.13
CA LEU A 26 23.81 -1.62 -23.42
C LEU A 26 25.27 -1.58 -23.86
N ASN A 27 26.03 -2.65 -23.67
CA ASN A 27 27.38 -2.82 -24.23
C ASN A 27 27.31 -3.41 -25.65
N PHE A 28 26.82 -2.67 -26.51
CA PHE A 28 26.33 -2.88 -27.86
C PHE A 28 27.20 -3.62 -28.84
N SER A 29 28.43 -3.96 -28.55
CA SER A 29 29.38 -4.27 -29.62
C SER A 29 29.79 -5.74 -29.73
N ARG A 30 29.53 -6.60 -28.73
CA ARG A 30 30.19 -7.92 -28.72
C ARG A 30 29.30 -9.14 -28.99
N ASN A 31 27.99 -9.15 -28.70
CA ASN A 31 27.22 -10.40 -28.81
C ASN A 31 25.81 -10.20 -29.39
N ARG A 32 25.70 -9.50 -30.50
CA ARG A 32 24.43 -9.21 -31.18
C ARG A 32 23.64 -10.47 -31.60
N ASP A 33 24.32 -11.56 -31.87
CA ASP A 33 23.70 -12.78 -32.38
C ASP A 33 23.28 -13.75 -31.26
N GLU A 34 24.03 -13.82 -30.18
CA GLU A 34 23.64 -14.58 -28.97
C GLU A 34 22.49 -13.92 -28.25
N LEU A 35 22.50 -12.59 -28.10
CA LEU A 35 21.39 -11.84 -27.55
C LEU A 35 20.12 -11.99 -28.36
N LYS A 36 20.20 -12.03 -29.68
CA LYS A 36 19.04 -12.32 -30.55
C LYS A 36 18.45 -13.70 -30.32
N HIS A 37 19.28 -14.70 -30.08
CA HIS A 37 18.80 -16.08 -29.92
C HIS A 37 18.17 -16.31 -28.54
N ILE A 38 18.77 -15.77 -27.51
CA ILE A 38 18.23 -15.76 -26.15
C ILE A 38 16.95 -14.92 -26.11
N ASP A 39 16.99 -13.73 -26.67
CA ASP A 39 15.89 -12.80 -26.78
C ASP A 39 14.67 -13.46 -27.46
N ASN A 40 14.84 -14.07 -28.59
CA ASN A 40 13.76 -14.71 -29.33
C ASN A 40 13.09 -15.87 -28.56
N LYS A 41 13.86 -16.73 -27.89
CA LYS A 41 13.29 -17.84 -27.11
C LYS A 41 12.54 -17.35 -25.88
N SER A 42 13.07 -16.36 -25.26
CA SER A 42 12.54 -15.75 -24.06
C SER A 42 11.29 -14.94 -24.34
N HIS A 43 11.36 -14.11 -25.33
CA HIS A 43 10.21 -13.37 -25.80
C HIS A 43 9.07 -14.30 -26.24
N TYR A 44 9.37 -15.39 -26.90
CA TYR A 44 8.36 -16.35 -27.32
C TYR A 44 7.55 -16.94 -26.16
N GLN A 45 8.20 -17.36 -25.08
CA GLN A 45 7.51 -17.88 -23.90
C GLN A 45 6.65 -16.79 -23.20
N TRP A 46 7.17 -15.59 -23.10
CA TRP A 46 6.44 -14.47 -22.52
C TRP A 46 5.22 -14.09 -23.38
N TYR A 47 5.35 -14.08 -24.71
CA TYR A 47 4.24 -13.84 -25.62
C TYR A 47 3.18 -14.91 -25.52
N LYS A 48 3.57 -16.15 -25.43
CA LYS A 48 2.66 -17.27 -25.29
C LYS A 48 1.90 -17.23 -23.96
N SER A 49 2.49 -16.67 -22.93
CA SER A 49 1.81 -16.44 -21.64
C SER A 49 0.82 -15.28 -21.71
N ILE A 50 1.11 -14.23 -22.48
CA ILE A 50 0.21 -13.10 -22.67
C ILE A 50 -0.95 -13.47 -23.61
N ASP A 51 -0.64 -14.08 -24.74
CA ASP A 51 -1.64 -14.55 -25.71
C ASP A 51 -1.28 -15.95 -26.24
N PRO A 52 -1.96 -17.00 -25.74
CA PRO A 52 -1.72 -18.38 -26.18
C PRO A 52 -1.97 -18.62 -27.70
N ARG A 53 -2.63 -17.68 -28.37
CA ARG A 53 -2.92 -17.77 -29.81
C ARG A 53 -1.73 -17.33 -30.68
N LEU A 54 -0.71 -16.73 -30.08
CA LEU A 54 0.51 -16.38 -30.82
C LEU A 54 1.27 -17.63 -31.19
N HIS A 55 1.25 -17.93 -32.50
CA HIS A 55 2.01 -19.02 -33.09
C HIS A 55 3.42 -18.55 -33.48
N ASP A 56 4.31 -19.54 -33.67
CA ASP A 56 5.71 -19.34 -34.06
C ASP A 56 5.84 -18.43 -35.27
N SER A 57 6.03 -17.15 -35.07
CA SER A 57 6.42 -16.25 -36.14
C SER A 57 7.75 -15.60 -35.78
N SER A 58 8.64 -15.51 -36.73
CA SER A 58 9.94 -14.85 -36.61
C SER A 58 9.84 -13.35 -36.29
N ASP A 59 8.62 -12.80 -36.34
CA ASP A 59 8.34 -11.37 -36.11
C ASP A 59 7.76 -11.09 -34.71
N CYS A 60 7.66 -12.09 -33.84
CA CYS A 60 7.23 -11.88 -32.46
C CYS A 60 8.29 -11.11 -31.68
N ASN A 61 7.94 -9.89 -31.29
CA ASN A 61 8.69 -9.08 -30.33
C ASN A 61 7.74 -8.51 -29.27
N ILE A 62 8.26 -8.03 -28.14
CA ILE A 62 7.47 -7.52 -27.04
C ILE A 62 6.44 -6.47 -27.49
N PHE A 63 6.81 -5.58 -28.37
CA PHE A 63 5.96 -4.50 -28.82
C PHE A 63 4.73 -5.01 -29.61
N ASN A 64 4.91 -6.03 -30.44
CA ASN A 64 3.81 -6.67 -31.16
C ASN A 64 2.89 -7.43 -30.22
N SER A 65 3.42 -8.05 -29.17
CA SER A 65 2.61 -8.73 -28.16
C SER A 65 1.75 -7.78 -27.36
N LEU A 66 2.25 -6.60 -27.02
CA LEU A 66 1.44 -5.57 -26.40
C LEU A 66 0.24 -5.20 -27.27
N LEU A 67 0.42 -5.10 -28.60
CA LEU A 67 -0.68 -4.82 -29.52
C LEU A 67 -1.70 -5.96 -29.59
N HIS A 68 -1.25 -7.19 -29.70
CA HIS A 68 -2.14 -8.34 -29.71
C HIS A 68 -2.99 -8.44 -28.45
N PHE A 69 -2.35 -8.21 -27.29
CA PHE A 69 -3.07 -8.19 -26.03
C PHE A 69 -4.12 -7.08 -25.99
N THR A 70 -3.76 -5.86 -26.36
CA THR A 70 -4.61 -4.68 -26.18
C THR A 70 -5.74 -4.62 -27.19
N LYS A 71 -5.56 -5.18 -28.38
CA LYS A 71 -6.53 -5.12 -29.47
C LYS A 71 -7.90 -5.72 -29.12
N ASP A 72 -7.92 -6.77 -28.31
CA ASP A 72 -9.16 -7.45 -27.93
C ASP A 72 -9.73 -6.93 -26.59
N ILE A 73 -8.98 -6.08 -25.88
CA ILE A 73 -9.29 -5.68 -24.52
C ILE A 73 -9.63 -4.21 -24.41
N LEU A 74 -8.93 -3.37 -25.16
CA LEU A 74 -9.09 -1.92 -25.07
C LEU A 74 -10.00 -1.40 -26.18
N ILE A 75 -10.91 -0.52 -25.80
CA ILE A 75 -11.83 0.18 -26.70
C ILE A 75 -11.63 1.67 -26.47
N GLU A 76 -11.39 2.39 -27.57
CA GLU A 76 -11.38 3.86 -27.56
C GLU A 76 -12.80 4.38 -27.79
N ASN A 77 -13.34 5.11 -26.80
CA ASN A 77 -14.65 5.75 -26.88
C ASN A 77 -14.45 7.26 -26.75
N SER A 78 -14.47 7.98 -27.87
CA SER A 78 -14.17 9.41 -27.95
C SER A 78 -12.77 9.72 -27.39
N ASN A 79 -12.68 10.39 -26.25
CA ASN A 79 -11.42 10.70 -25.58
C ASN A 79 -11.12 9.80 -24.37
N ASP A 80 -11.95 8.82 -24.10
CA ASP A 80 -11.79 7.88 -22.99
C ASP A 80 -11.44 6.49 -23.51
N ILE A 81 -10.65 5.75 -22.74
CA ILE A 81 -10.29 4.38 -23.03
C ILE A 81 -10.97 3.50 -22.01
N VAL A 82 -11.60 2.44 -22.46
CA VAL A 82 -12.31 1.50 -21.59
C VAL A 82 -11.84 0.07 -21.87
N CYS A 83 -11.95 -0.75 -20.83
CA CYS A 83 -11.69 -2.19 -20.94
C CYS A 83 -12.98 -2.93 -21.28
N GLU A 84 -12.90 -3.87 -22.24
CA GLU A 84 -13.99 -4.82 -22.50
C GLU A 84 -14.28 -5.64 -21.25
N PHE A 85 -15.53 -5.65 -20.78
CA PHE A 85 -15.90 -6.26 -19.51
C PHE A 85 -15.58 -7.76 -19.44
N SER A 86 -15.77 -8.48 -20.53
CA SER A 86 -15.45 -9.91 -20.62
C SER A 86 -13.97 -10.22 -20.40
N GLN A 87 -13.09 -9.24 -20.58
CA GLN A 87 -11.64 -9.33 -20.43
C GLN A 87 -11.12 -8.67 -19.15
N LEU A 88 -12.01 -8.19 -18.28
CA LEU A 88 -11.64 -7.38 -17.13
C LEU A 88 -10.65 -8.07 -16.17
N LEU A 89 -10.83 -9.36 -15.91
CA LEU A 89 -9.91 -10.09 -15.01
C LEU A 89 -8.52 -10.22 -15.62
N ARG A 90 -8.45 -10.53 -16.91
CA ARG A 90 -7.18 -10.61 -17.65
C ARG A 90 -6.49 -9.23 -17.71
N TRP A 91 -7.25 -8.19 -18.01
CA TRP A 91 -6.74 -6.81 -17.96
C TRP A 91 -6.17 -6.46 -16.59
N ARG A 92 -6.94 -6.72 -15.53
CA ARG A 92 -6.54 -6.41 -14.16
C ARG A 92 -5.23 -7.09 -13.77
N GLU A 93 -5.06 -8.36 -14.10
CA GLU A 93 -3.86 -9.14 -13.79
C GLU A 93 -2.62 -8.49 -14.43
N LEU A 94 -2.64 -8.29 -15.74
CA LEU A 94 -1.49 -7.78 -16.48
C LEU A 94 -1.24 -6.29 -16.26
N ALA A 95 -2.28 -5.47 -16.15
CA ALA A 95 -2.15 -4.06 -15.89
C ALA A 95 -1.63 -3.77 -14.47
N SER A 96 -1.98 -4.64 -13.49
CA SER A 96 -1.40 -4.58 -12.15
C SER A 96 0.11 -4.85 -12.18
N ASP A 97 0.53 -5.84 -12.92
CA ASP A 97 1.94 -6.26 -12.94
C ASP A 97 2.84 -5.27 -13.70
N PHE A 98 2.42 -4.82 -14.86
CA PHE A 98 3.24 -4.00 -15.76
C PHE A 98 2.87 -2.52 -15.79
N GLY A 99 1.70 -2.17 -15.29
CA GLY A 99 1.17 -0.81 -15.35
C GLY A 99 0.31 -0.55 -16.59
N GLU A 100 -0.83 0.11 -16.38
CA GLU A 100 -1.80 0.38 -17.44
C GLU A 100 -1.25 1.23 -18.58
N ASP A 101 -0.44 2.24 -18.27
CA ASP A 101 0.08 3.18 -19.26
C ASP A 101 0.93 2.51 -20.35
N LEU A 102 1.58 1.39 -20.05
CA LEU A 102 2.35 0.62 -21.04
C LEU A 102 1.45 0.13 -22.18
N PHE A 103 0.35 -0.51 -21.81
CA PHE A 103 -0.60 -1.08 -22.76
C PHE A 103 -1.40 0.00 -23.49
N ILE A 104 -1.89 0.99 -22.76
CA ILE A 104 -2.70 2.08 -23.32
C ILE A 104 -1.91 2.89 -24.33
N THR A 105 -0.67 3.25 -24.03
CA THR A 105 0.17 4.04 -24.94
C THR A 105 0.54 3.24 -26.21
N ALA A 106 0.81 1.93 -26.07
CA ALA A 106 1.06 1.06 -27.20
C ALA A 106 -0.18 0.96 -28.12
N TYR A 107 -1.36 0.70 -27.54
CA TYR A 107 -2.61 0.63 -28.26
C TYR A 107 -2.92 1.92 -29.03
N LEU A 108 -2.86 3.07 -28.35
CA LEU A 108 -3.15 4.36 -28.94
C LEU A 108 -2.15 4.74 -30.05
N ALA A 109 -0.85 4.47 -29.85
CA ALA A 109 0.15 4.73 -30.86
C ALA A 109 -0.11 3.97 -32.15
N ASN A 110 -0.50 2.69 -32.05
CA ASN A 110 -0.85 1.88 -33.21
C ASN A 110 -2.17 2.31 -33.86
N SER A 111 -3.21 2.57 -33.08
CA SER A 111 -4.51 3.02 -33.58
C SER A 111 -4.39 4.34 -34.34
N ASP A 112 -3.62 5.30 -33.80
CA ASP A 112 -3.41 6.61 -34.44
C ASP A 112 -2.55 6.49 -35.69
N LEU A 113 -1.56 5.58 -35.72
CA LEU A 113 -0.74 5.31 -36.90
C LEU A 113 -1.60 4.76 -38.05
N ILE A 114 -2.46 3.79 -37.78
CA ILE A 114 -3.39 3.20 -38.77
C ILE A 114 -4.38 4.25 -39.28
N SER A 115 -4.94 5.07 -38.35
CA SER A 115 -5.91 6.10 -38.68
C SER A 115 -5.28 7.38 -39.26
N LYS A 116 -3.96 7.43 -39.36
CA LYS A 116 -3.20 8.64 -39.76
C LYS A 116 -3.57 9.87 -38.95
N ARG A 117 -3.82 9.68 -37.66
CA ARG A 117 -4.24 10.73 -36.70
C ARG A 117 -3.05 11.16 -35.87
N GLU A 118 -2.90 12.43 -35.60
CA GLU A 118 -1.93 12.94 -34.61
C GLU A 118 -2.63 13.20 -33.28
N ARG A 119 -2.11 12.56 -32.22
CA ARG A 119 -2.63 12.72 -30.88
C ARG A 119 -1.95 13.85 -30.13
N HIS A 120 -2.77 14.70 -29.52
CA HIS A 120 -2.32 15.80 -28.69
C HIS A 120 -2.74 15.67 -27.23
N PHE A 121 -3.61 14.70 -26.93
CA PHE A 121 -4.15 14.47 -25.60
C PHE A 121 -3.48 13.25 -24.93
N PHE A 122 -2.78 13.48 -23.81
CA PHE A 122 -2.04 12.46 -23.04
C PHE A 122 -2.46 12.43 -21.57
N ALA A 123 -3.59 13.01 -21.25
CA ALA A 123 -4.08 13.17 -19.90
C ALA A 123 -5.29 12.29 -19.59
N TRP A 124 -5.37 11.09 -20.17
CA TRP A 124 -6.43 10.13 -19.86
C TRP A 124 -6.36 9.66 -18.39
N ARG A 125 -7.39 8.96 -17.96
CA ARG A 125 -7.49 8.47 -16.58
C ARG A 125 -6.33 7.52 -16.24
N PRO A 126 -5.80 7.59 -15.00
CA PRO A 126 -4.77 6.66 -14.56
C PRO A 126 -5.25 5.21 -14.49
N THR A 127 -6.52 5.01 -14.16
CA THR A 127 -7.19 3.71 -14.14
C THR A 127 -8.39 3.77 -15.07
N ILE A 128 -8.42 2.87 -16.05
CA ILE A 128 -9.50 2.82 -17.02
C ILE A 128 -10.75 2.14 -16.45
N ARG A 129 -11.89 2.46 -17.04
CA ARG A 129 -13.18 1.84 -16.70
C ARG A 129 -13.43 0.62 -17.58
N THR A 130 -14.38 -0.21 -17.16
CA THR A 130 -14.98 -1.20 -18.02
C THR A 130 -16.23 -0.68 -18.71
N ASN A 131 -16.62 -1.29 -19.86
CA ASN A 131 -17.80 -0.92 -20.63
C ASN A 131 -19.11 -1.55 -20.12
N ASN A 132 -19.15 -2.08 -18.90
CA ASN A 132 -20.32 -2.75 -18.35
C ASN A 132 -21.43 -1.77 -17.96
N GLN A 133 -22.58 -1.89 -18.64
CA GLN A 133 -23.72 -1.00 -18.43
C GLN A 133 -24.41 -1.19 -17.05
N MET A 134 -24.45 -2.42 -16.51
CA MET A 134 -25.02 -2.67 -15.19
C MET A 134 -24.19 -2.03 -14.09
N LEU A 135 -22.86 -2.15 -14.16
CA LEU A 135 -21.97 -1.46 -13.22
C LEU A 135 -22.13 0.06 -13.31
N ASN A 136 -22.26 0.61 -14.51
CA ASN A 136 -22.51 2.04 -14.68
C ASN A 136 -23.83 2.47 -14.02
N THR A 137 -24.86 1.63 -14.06
CA THR A 137 -26.14 1.89 -13.38
C THR A 137 -25.98 1.90 -11.86
N ILE A 138 -25.17 1.00 -11.30
CA ILE A 138 -24.86 0.97 -9.87
C ILE A 138 -24.06 2.20 -9.48
N TYR A 139 -23.02 2.53 -10.24
CA TYR A 139 -22.18 3.70 -9.99
C TYR A 139 -22.97 5.02 -10.03
N ASN A 140 -23.92 5.15 -10.94
CA ASN A 140 -24.75 6.33 -11.07
C ASN A 140 -25.67 6.59 -9.86
N ARG A 141 -25.87 5.57 -8.99
CA ARG A 141 -26.57 5.73 -7.71
C ARG A 141 -25.71 6.39 -6.63
N GLY A 142 -24.40 6.48 -6.86
CA GLY A 142 -23.43 6.98 -5.92
C GLY A 142 -22.96 5.91 -4.93
N LEU A 143 -21.69 5.94 -4.61
CA LEU A 143 -21.02 5.01 -3.71
C LEU A 143 -20.33 5.77 -2.59
N SER A 144 -20.06 5.08 -1.49
CA SER A 144 -19.22 5.57 -0.40
C SER A 144 -17.93 4.76 -0.38
N GLU A 145 -16.79 5.44 -0.29
CA GLU A 145 -15.50 4.79 -0.05
C GLU A 145 -15.17 4.86 1.44
N LEU A 146 -15.36 3.75 2.13
CA LEU A 146 -15.27 3.67 3.59
C LEU A 146 -13.92 3.16 4.10
N HIS A 147 -12.99 2.81 3.18
CA HIS A 147 -11.69 2.24 3.54
C HIS A 147 -10.55 2.81 2.69
N PHE A 148 -10.51 4.13 2.61
CA PHE A 148 -9.55 4.82 1.76
C PHE A 148 -8.22 5.07 2.48
N HIS A 149 -7.18 4.34 2.07
CA HIS A 149 -5.82 4.63 2.49
C HIS A 149 -5.25 5.79 1.67
N LEU A 150 -5.10 6.94 2.30
CA LEU A 150 -4.73 8.20 1.63
C LEU A 150 -3.45 8.05 0.78
N PHE A 151 -2.42 7.42 1.32
CA PHE A 151 -1.18 7.16 0.60
C PHE A 151 -1.22 5.90 -0.28
N GLY A 152 -2.03 4.91 0.07
CA GLY A 152 -2.16 3.65 -0.67
C GLY A 152 -2.94 3.78 -1.98
N SER A 153 -3.88 4.72 -2.01
CA SER A 153 -4.80 4.92 -3.15
C SER A 153 -4.28 5.91 -4.19
N SER A 154 -3.09 6.47 -3.98
CA SER A 154 -2.50 7.42 -4.90
C SER A 154 -1.71 6.74 -6.02
N LEU A 155 -1.33 7.53 -7.01
CA LEU A 155 -0.44 7.13 -8.10
C LEU A 155 1.03 7.06 -7.66
N ASN A 156 1.30 6.48 -6.49
CA ASN A 156 2.60 6.53 -5.83
C ASN A 156 3.75 6.12 -6.74
N PHE A 157 3.62 5.01 -7.46
CA PHE A 157 4.67 4.56 -8.37
C PHE A 157 4.92 5.59 -9.48
N HIS A 158 3.89 6.08 -10.13
CA HIS A 158 4.04 7.03 -11.24
C HIS A 158 4.64 8.36 -10.78
N ILE A 159 4.18 8.88 -9.64
CA ILE A 159 4.70 10.14 -9.07
C ILE A 159 6.11 9.94 -8.53
N GLY A 160 6.40 8.83 -7.86
CA GLY A 160 7.75 8.46 -7.45
C GLY A 160 8.70 8.32 -8.63
N TRP A 161 8.25 7.71 -9.73
CA TRP A 161 9.01 7.62 -10.96
C TRP A 161 9.32 9.00 -11.56
N LEU A 162 8.33 9.90 -11.60
CA LEU A 162 8.57 11.27 -12.04
C LEU A 162 9.55 12.02 -11.14
N SER A 163 9.44 11.84 -9.82
CA SER A 163 10.41 12.39 -8.86
C SER A 163 11.82 11.90 -9.15
N LEU A 164 11.99 10.62 -9.45
CA LEU A 164 13.27 10.02 -9.81
C LEU A 164 13.80 10.54 -11.16
N MET A 165 12.93 10.71 -12.15
CA MET A 165 13.31 11.14 -13.50
C MET A 165 13.50 12.64 -13.64
N ASN A 166 13.19 13.43 -12.64
CA ASN A 166 13.34 14.88 -12.65
C ASN A 166 14.30 15.41 -11.56
N ASP A 167 14.68 14.57 -10.60
CA ASP A 167 15.64 14.90 -9.54
C ASP A 167 16.53 13.70 -9.24
N ILE A 168 17.79 13.77 -9.70
CA ILE A 168 18.77 12.70 -9.52
C ILE A 168 19.65 12.92 -8.28
N SER A 169 19.59 14.09 -7.66
CA SER A 169 20.45 14.40 -6.53
C SER A 169 20.11 13.56 -5.30
N CYS A 170 21.14 13.03 -4.62
CA CYS A 170 21.07 12.45 -3.27
C CYS A 170 20.19 11.22 -3.07
N ARG A 171 20.03 10.36 -4.09
CA ARG A 171 19.16 9.17 -4.00
C ARG A 171 19.87 7.83 -3.73
N LYS A 172 21.21 7.80 -3.66
CA LYS A 172 21.98 6.56 -3.44
C LYS A 172 21.57 5.87 -2.12
N SER A 173 21.44 6.64 -1.05
CA SER A 173 21.07 6.11 0.27
C SER A 173 19.67 5.51 0.32
N ASP A 174 18.73 6.04 -0.47
CA ASP A 174 17.36 5.53 -0.54
C ASP A 174 17.34 4.13 -1.16
N PHE A 175 18.09 3.93 -2.25
CA PHE A 175 18.22 2.61 -2.88
C PHE A 175 18.96 1.61 -1.98
N GLU A 176 20.02 2.03 -1.28
CA GLU A 176 20.74 1.18 -0.33
C GLU A 176 19.85 0.73 0.84
N SER A 177 18.95 1.60 1.30
CA SER A 177 18.04 1.27 2.39
C SER A 177 16.96 0.26 1.99
N ILE A 178 16.50 0.28 0.74
CA ILE A 178 15.58 -0.74 0.21
C ILE A 178 16.25 -2.11 0.18
N HIS A 179 17.52 -2.19 -0.22
CA HIS A 179 18.26 -3.44 -0.21
C HIS A 179 18.47 -4.04 1.18
N LYS A 180 18.57 -3.21 2.21
CA LYS A 180 18.75 -3.65 3.59
C LYS A 180 17.45 -4.13 4.24
N SER A 181 16.32 -3.93 3.58
CA SER A 181 15.04 -4.36 4.12
C SER A 181 14.89 -5.88 4.08
N LYS A 182 14.22 -6.45 5.09
CA LYS A 182 13.99 -7.90 5.21
C LYS A 182 13.16 -8.49 4.05
N LEU A 183 12.48 -7.64 3.31
CA LEU A 183 11.72 -8.00 2.10
C LEU A 183 12.54 -7.92 0.81
N ALA A 184 13.83 -7.69 0.88
CA ALA A 184 14.66 -7.93 -0.30
C ALA A 184 14.35 -9.35 -0.75
N LEU A 185 13.78 -9.51 -1.93
CA LEU A 185 13.43 -10.81 -2.48
C LEU A 185 14.71 -11.63 -2.60
N PRO A 186 15.04 -12.49 -1.62
CA PRO A 186 16.39 -13.06 -1.54
C PRO A 186 16.70 -14.00 -2.69
N ASN A 187 15.67 -14.45 -3.41
CA ASN A 187 15.80 -15.50 -4.39
C ASN A 187 15.51 -15.05 -5.84
N VAL A 188 15.02 -13.83 -6.04
CA VAL A 188 14.75 -13.34 -7.40
C VAL A 188 16.04 -12.92 -8.09
N TYR A 189 17.06 -12.56 -7.32
CA TYR A 189 18.36 -12.13 -7.82
C TYR A 189 19.50 -12.67 -6.96
N PRO A 190 19.70 -14.01 -6.91
CA PRO A 190 20.85 -14.56 -6.19
C PRO A 190 22.12 -14.18 -6.94
N ASN A 191 23.06 -13.58 -6.25
CA ASN A 191 24.44 -13.39 -6.70
C ASN A 191 24.71 -12.36 -7.79
N GLN A 192 23.92 -11.30 -7.92
CA GLN A 192 24.27 -10.39 -8.98
C GLN A 192 25.06 -9.20 -8.51
N HIS A 193 26.26 -9.13 -9.05
CA HIS A 193 27.08 -7.96 -9.23
C HIS A 193 26.42 -6.93 -10.19
N CYS A 194 25.11 -7.03 -10.42
CA CYS A 194 24.39 -5.95 -11.08
C CYS A 194 24.62 -4.71 -10.27
N GLY A 195 25.16 -3.73 -10.90
CA GLY A 195 25.37 -2.42 -10.31
C GLY A 195 24.13 -2.03 -9.53
N SER A 196 24.30 -1.46 -8.37
CA SER A 196 23.23 -1.17 -7.43
C SER A 196 22.00 -0.68 -8.19
N ASN A 197 20.78 -0.94 -7.73
CA ASN A 197 19.57 -0.40 -8.36
C ASN A 197 19.68 1.10 -8.63
N TYR A 198 20.56 1.79 -7.90
CA TYR A 198 20.93 3.16 -8.14
C TYR A 198 21.59 3.38 -9.52
N VAL A 199 22.52 2.54 -9.92
CA VAL A 199 23.18 2.62 -11.25
C VAL A 199 22.16 2.45 -12.37
N LEU A 200 21.27 1.45 -12.22
CA LEU A 200 20.20 1.23 -13.19
C LEU A 200 19.23 2.42 -13.28
N TYR A 201 18.89 3.00 -12.14
CA TYR A 201 18.06 4.18 -12.09
C TYR A 201 18.71 5.37 -12.82
N VAL A 202 20.00 5.64 -12.57
CA VAL A 202 20.72 6.73 -13.26
C VAL A 202 20.78 6.48 -14.77
N LYS A 203 20.96 5.23 -15.19
CA LYS A 203 20.88 4.85 -16.62
C LYS A 203 19.49 5.13 -17.19
N ALA A 204 18.41 4.76 -16.49
CA ALA A 204 17.05 5.07 -16.94
C ALA A 204 16.81 6.58 -17.05
N TYR A 205 17.33 7.36 -16.09
CA TYR A 205 17.27 8.81 -16.13
C TYR A 205 17.96 9.36 -17.39
N ALA A 206 19.19 8.91 -17.68
CA ALA A 206 19.94 9.31 -18.85
C ALA A 206 19.25 8.89 -20.16
N ILE A 207 18.72 7.67 -20.23
CA ILE A 207 17.97 7.19 -21.40
C ILE A 207 16.73 8.05 -21.63
N ARG A 208 15.94 8.33 -20.57
CA ARG A 208 14.73 9.16 -20.69
C ARG A 208 15.06 10.57 -21.20
N LEU A 209 16.11 11.18 -20.65
CA LEU A 209 16.59 12.47 -21.06
C LEU A 209 16.94 12.46 -22.57
N TYR A 210 17.71 11.48 -22.98
CA TYR A 210 18.15 11.31 -24.37
C TYR A 210 16.98 11.08 -25.34
N LEU A 211 16.09 10.15 -25.00
CA LEU A 211 14.92 9.89 -25.82
C LEU A 211 14.06 11.15 -25.99
N PHE A 212 13.84 11.87 -24.89
CA PHE A 212 13.09 13.12 -24.94
C PHE A 212 13.74 14.15 -25.87
N MET A 213 15.05 14.34 -25.78
CA MET A 213 15.77 15.29 -26.63
C MET A 213 15.72 14.89 -28.12
N LYS A 214 15.91 13.61 -28.43
CA LYS A 214 15.80 13.12 -29.83
C LYS A 214 14.38 13.25 -30.36
N LEU A 215 13.36 12.91 -29.56
CA LEU A 215 11.95 13.01 -29.97
C LEU A 215 11.51 14.46 -30.21
N ILE A 216 11.96 15.40 -29.37
CA ILE A 216 11.68 16.82 -29.57
C ILE A 216 12.23 17.34 -30.89
N LYS A 217 13.47 16.97 -31.24
CA LYS A 217 14.09 17.41 -32.52
C LYS A 217 13.35 16.89 -33.73
N MET A 218 12.72 15.73 -33.60
CA MET A 218 11.91 15.11 -34.67
C MET A 218 10.49 15.67 -34.73
N ASP A 219 10.05 16.44 -33.76
CA ASP A 219 8.70 16.99 -33.70
C ASP A 219 8.64 18.32 -34.46
N THR A 220 7.95 18.32 -35.60
CA THR A 220 7.80 19.50 -36.48
C THR A 220 7.16 20.70 -35.75
N SER A 221 6.35 20.45 -34.73
CA SER A 221 5.74 21.50 -33.91
C SER A 221 6.77 22.27 -33.05
N TYR A 222 7.96 21.73 -32.85
CA TYR A 222 9.03 22.35 -32.10
C TYR A 222 9.84 23.38 -32.94
N ASN A 223 9.84 23.27 -34.24
CA ASN A 223 10.52 24.21 -35.12
C ASN A 223 10.06 25.66 -34.96
N ASN A 224 8.85 25.88 -34.50
CA ASN A 224 8.33 27.22 -34.19
C ASN A 224 8.93 27.84 -32.92
N ILE A 225 9.45 27.01 -31.99
CA ILE A 225 10.18 27.47 -30.78
C ILE A 225 11.62 27.75 -31.11
N ARG A 226 12.21 27.02 -32.06
CA ARG A 226 13.57 27.20 -32.56
C ARG A 226 13.77 28.57 -33.20
N ASN A 227 12.76 29.09 -33.87
CA ASN A 227 12.83 30.39 -34.55
C ASN A 227 12.88 31.60 -33.61
N ASN A 228 12.67 31.44 -32.30
CA ASN A 228 12.76 32.50 -31.31
C ASN A 228 14.18 32.73 -30.75
N GLY A 229 15.26 32.29 -31.49
CA GLY A 229 16.62 32.79 -31.32
C GLY A 229 17.42 32.22 -30.14
N GLN A 230 16.84 31.46 -29.23
CA GLN A 230 17.54 30.95 -28.03
C GLN A 230 18.21 29.56 -28.18
N ILE A 231 17.96 28.85 -29.28
CA ILE A 231 18.42 27.46 -29.48
C ILE A 231 19.55 27.35 -30.51
N ALA A 232 19.90 28.42 -31.22
CA ALA A 232 20.97 28.38 -32.23
C ALA A 232 22.38 28.03 -31.71
N GLN A 233 22.63 28.13 -30.40
CA GLN A 233 23.85 27.67 -29.75
C GLN A 233 23.90 26.17 -29.42
N GLN A 234 22.87 25.41 -29.75
CA GLN A 234 22.68 24.05 -29.28
C GLN A 234 23.12 22.95 -30.27
N ASP A 235 23.44 23.30 -31.50
CA ASP A 235 23.94 22.30 -32.49
C ASP A 235 25.32 21.74 -32.11
N GLN A 236 26.12 22.47 -31.32
CA GLN A 236 27.40 21.97 -30.73
C GLN A 236 27.13 21.03 -29.51
N CYS A 237 25.89 20.96 -28.99
CA CYS A 237 25.53 20.19 -27.84
C CYS A 237 25.19 18.71 -28.17
N ASP A 238 24.99 18.35 -29.43
CA ASP A 238 24.54 17.00 -29.83
C ASP A 238 25.61 15.93 -29.65
N ASP A 239 26.82 16.19 -30.10
CA ASP A 239 27.93 15.24 -29.93
C ASP A 239 28.35 15.10 -28.47
N SER A 240 28.17 16.15 -27.68
CA SER A 240 28.43 16.13 -26.24
C SER A 240 27.43 15.22 -25.50
N ILE A 241 26.14 15.31 -25.81
CA ILE A 241 25.15 14.47 -25.12
C ILE A 241 25.20 13.01 -25.55
N ASP A 242 25.47 12.73 -26.83
CA ASP A 242 25.63 11.37 -27.33
C ASP A 242 26.80 10.67 -26.60
N ASN A 243 27.93 11.39 -26.40
CA ASN A 243 29.06 10.89 -25.64
C ASN A 243 28.76 10.75 -24.14
N LEU A 244 28.08 11.72 -23.54
CA LEU A 244 27.66 11.64 -22.14
C LEU A 244 26.79 10.38 -21.90
N ILE A 245 25.79 10.18 -22.73
CA ILE A 245 24.88 9.02 -22.61
C ILE A 245 25.64 7.71 -22.80
N LYS A 246 26.50 7.62 -23.79
CA LYS A 246 27.36 6.45 -24.01
C LYS A 246 28.20 6.12 -22.77
N ASN A 247 28.84 7.11 -22.16
CA ASN A 247 29.66 6.92 -20.96
C ASN A 247 28.82 6.48 -19.77
N VAL A 248 27.65 7.11 -19.55
CA VAL A 248 26.70 6.70 -18.49
C VAL A 248 26.25 5.26 -18.67
N LEU A 249 25.94 4.84 -19.90
CA LEU A 249 25.49 3.48 -20.19
C LEU A 249 26.60 2.44 -20.01
N GLN A 250 27.84 2.80 -20.20
CA GLN A 250 29.03 1.94 -20.00
C GLN A 250 29.45 1.82 -18.53
N SER A 251 29.03 2.76 -17.68
CA SER A 251 29.37 2.74 -16.24
C SER A 251 28.78 1.51 -15.55
N THR A 252 29.58 0.84 -14.72
CA THR A 252 29.17 -0.38 -14.02
C THR A 252 29.05 -0.20 -12.50
N SER A 253 29.71 0.79 -11.94
CA SER A 253 29.68 1.08 -10.51
C SER A 253 28.98 2.40 -10.19
N SER A 254 28.61 2.57 -8.91
CA SER A 254 28.02 3.82 -8.43
C SER A 254 29.03 4.97 -8.41
N GLU A 255 30.30 4.68 -8.30
CA GLU A 255 31.42 5.63 -8.30
C GLU A 255 31.65 6.15 -9.71
N ASP A 256 31.69 5.25 -10.71
CA ASP A 256 31.88 5.64 -12.10
C ASP A 256 30.75 6.52 -12.62
N ILE A 257 29.48 6.12 -12.29
CA ILE A 257 28.31 6.84 -12.80
C ILE A 257 28.12 8.20 -12.12
N ALA A 258 28.64 8.36 -10.89
CA ALA A 258 28.52 9.62 -10.13
C ALA A 258 29.21 10.80 -10.81
N ILE A 259 30.24 10.52 -11.59
CA ILE A 259 31.00 11.54 -12.33
C ILE A 259 30.12 12.28 -13.33
N PHE A 260 29.13 11.59 -13.91
CA PHE A 260 28.27 12.14 -14.97
C PHE A 260 26.98 12.80 -14.44
N ILE A 261 26.69 12.67 -13.13
CA ILE A 261 25.48 13.24 -12.53
C ILE A 261 25.38 14.77 -12.69
N PRO A 262 26.45 15.58 -12.48
CA PRO A 262 26.37 17.01 -12.66
C PRO A 262 25.95 17.40 -14.09
N ASP A 263 26.47 16.73 -15.10
CA ASP A 263 26.14 17.01 -16.50
C ASP A 263 24.69 16.61 -16.82
N LEU A 264 24.22 15.48 -16.30
CA LEU A 264 22.81 15.07 -16.44
C LEU A 264 21.88 16.09 -15.79
N ILE A 265 22.21 16.60 -14.61
CA ILE A 265 21.44 17.63 -13.92
C ILE A 265 21.45 18.94 -14.74
N HIS A 266 22.56 19.31 -15.27
CA HIS A 266 22.70 20.51 -16.11
C HIS A 266 21.73 20.45 -17.30
N HIS A 267 21.78 19.37 -18.09
CA HIS A 267 20.88 19.19 -19.23
C HIS A 267 19.41 19.16 -18.82
N THR A 268 19.09 18.49 -17.72
CA THR A 268 17.71 18.44 -17.21
C THR A 268 17.23 19.83 -16.78
N THR A 269 18.10 20.63 -16.16
CA THR A 269 17.77 22.00 -15.73
C THR A 269 17.45 22.86 -16.93
N ILE A 270 18.26 22.81 -17.99
CA ILE A 270 17.98 23.49 -19.23
C ILE A 270 16.63 23.08 -19.81
N LEU A 271 16.35 21.80 -19.88
CA LEU A 271 15.05 21.31 -20.38
C LEU A 271 13.86 21.75 -19.52
N LYS A 272 14.02 21.78 -18.20
CA LYS A 272 12.99 22.32 -17.30
C LYS A 272 12.69 23.80 -17.60
N GLN A 273 13.71 24.58 -17.87
CA GLN A 273 13.56 26.00 -18.21
C GLN A 273 12.92 26.21 -19.58
N LEU A 274 13.27 25.39 -20.57
CA LEU A 274 12.80 25.53 -21.95
C LEU A 274 11.42 24.93 -22.19
N CYS A 275 11.16 23.75 -21.63
CA CYS A 275 9.99 22.92 -21.93
C CYS A 275 9.12 22.68 -20.73
N GLY A 276 9.70 22.71 -19.52
CA GLY A 276 9.03 22.32 -18.29
C GLY A 276 7.89 23.26 -17.91
N ARG A 277 6.80 22.69 -17.40
CA ARG A 277 5.70 23.46 -16.83
C ARG A 277 5.85 23.60 -15.33
N LYS A 278 5.53 24.79 -14.85
CA LYS A 278 5.48 25.06 -13.41
C LYS A 278 4.07 24.80 -12.88
N TYR A 279 4.03 24.18 -11.73
CA TYR A 279 2.85 24.03 -10.93
C TYR A 279 3.18 24.57 -9.52
N MET A 280 2.41 25.48 -9.02
CA MET A 280 2.71 26.17 -7.75
C MET A 280 4.15 26.75 -7.70
N GLY A 281 4.66 27.24 -8.84
CA GLY A 281 6.00 27.78 -8.94
C GLY A 281 7.13 26.77 -9.12
N GLU A 282 6.87 25.48 -8.99
CA GLU A 282 7.87 24.43 -9.11
C GLU A 282 7.72 23.63 -10.41
N TYR A 283 8.84 23.12 -10.95
CA TYR A 283 8.83 22.24 -12.13
C TYR A 283 8.56 20.81 -11.71
N ILE A 284 7.54 20.16 -12.33
CA ILE A 284 7.18 18.76 -12.07
C ILE A 284 7.90 17.81 -13.04
N ASP A 285 7.80 18.10 -14.34
CA ASP A 285 8.39 17.26 -15.38
C ASP A 285 8.78 18.11 -16.59
N TYR A 286 10.01 17.94 -17.07
CA TYR A 286 10.50 18.60 -18.27
C TYR A 286 9.80 18.09 -19.54
N ALA A 287 9.22 16.90 -19.51
CA ALA A 287 8.63 16.27 -20.67
C ALA A 287 7.13 16.59 -20.89
N ILE A 288 6.51 17.39 -20.04
CA ILE A 288 5.12 17.79 -20.20
C ILE A 288 4.99 18.78 -21.39
N ARG A 289 4.41 18.29 -22.48
CA ARG A 289 4.26 19.03 -23.73
C ARG A 289 2.83 19.31 -24.20
N THR A 290 1.85 19.00 -23.40
CA THR A 290 0.48 19.30 -23.77
C THR A 290 0.38 20.76 -24.16
N ARG A 291 0.05 21.03 -25.43
CA ARG A 291 -0.43 22.33 -25.86
C ARG A 291 -1.76 22.56 -25.15
N LEU A 292 -1.64 23.12 -23.99
CA LEU A 292 -2.76 23.78 -23.35
C LEU A 292 -2.95 25.06 -24.17
N SER A 293 -3.72 24.97 -25.25
CA SER A 293 -4.19 26.19 -25.88
C SER A 293 -5.00 26.89 -24.81
N GLU A 294 -4.60 28.08 -24.46
CA GLU A 294 -5.13 28.88 -23.36
C GLU A 294 -6.65 29.11 -23.42
N ARG A 295 -7.30 28.73 -24.51
CA ARG A 295 -8.72 28.98 -24.76
C ARG A 295 -9.67 27.80 -24.75
N ASN A 296 -9.19 26.54 -24.83
CA ASN A 296 -10.01 25.32 -24.95
C ASN A 296 -9.60 24.20 -24.02
N TYR A 297 -8.92 24.52 -22.95
CA TYR A 297 -8.49 23.51 -22.00
C TYR A 297 -9.67 23.09 -21.13
N ASP A 298 -10.05 21.84 -21.27
CA ASP A 298 -10.98 21.24 -20.34
C ASP A 298 -10.23 21.00 -19.02
N GLU A 299 -10.41 21.89 -18.06
CA GLU A 299 -9.80 21.85 -16.74
C GLU A 299 -10.07 20.51 -16.01
N ARG A 300 -11.09 19.74 -16.46
CA ARG A 300 -11.41 18.38 -15.99
C ARG A 300 -10.25 17.39 -16.08
N VAL A 301 -9.24 17.71 -16.85
CA VAL A 301 -8.13 16.81 -17.20
C VAL A 301 -6.83 17.16 -16.47
N TYR A 302 -6.84 18.24 -15.71
CA TYR A 302 -5.64 18.87 -15.18
C TYR A 302 -4.69 17.95 -14.41
N LEU A 303 -5.22 17.12 -13.52
CA LEU A 303 -4.38 16.21 -12.73
C LEU A 303 -3.71 15.10 -13.56
N ASN A 304 -4.36 14.69 -14.63
CA ASN A 304 -3.77 13.67 -15.50
C ASN A 304 -2.66 14.25 -16.40
N VAL A 305 -2.59 15.56 -16.50
CA VAL A 305 -1.50 16.28 -17.19
C VAL A 305 -0.14 15.96 -16.57
N ILE A 306 -0.09 15.69 -15.27
CA ILE A 306 1.15 15.33 -14.56
C ILE A 306 1.84 14.14 -15.22
N LEU A 307 1.08 13.15 -15.67
CA LEU A 307 1.60 11.95 -16.32
C LEU A 307 1.80 12.14 -17.83
N SER A 308 1.38 13.26 -18.39
CA SER A 308 1.34 13.46 -19.84
C SER A 308 2.72 13.48 -20.49
N GLY A 309 3.75 13.91 -19.78
CA GLY A 309 5.13 13.91 -20.28
C GLY A 309 5.68 12.50 -20.47
N GLU A 310 5.49 11.64 -19.48
CA GLU A 310 5.89 10.24 -19.55
C GLU A 310 5.11 9.49 -20.64
N ARG A 311 3.79 9.70 -20.69
CA ARG A 311 2.92 9.11 -21.70
C ARG A 311 3.24 9.57 -23.10
N TRP A 312 3.62 10.83 -23.28
CA TRP A 312 4.04 11.37 -24.56
C TRP A 312 5.34 10.70 -25.05
N ILE A 313 6.34 10.53 -24.18
CA ILE A 313 7.59 9.81 -24.55
C ILE A 313 7.25 8.40 -24.99
N MET A 314 6.51 7.67 -24.20
CA MET A 314 6.13 6.27 -24.49
C MET A 314 5.35 6.18 -25.81
N TYR A 315 4.33 7.02 -25.98
CA TYR A 315 3.51 7.05 -27.19
C TYR A 315 4.34 7.36 -28.45
N LYS A 316 5.19 8.39 -28.39
CA LYS A 316 6.05 8.74 -29.54
C LYS A 316 7.05 7.61 -29.87
N MET A 317 7.60 6.95 -28.86
CA MET A 317 8.47 5.79 -29.06
C MET A 317 7.72 4.63 -29.69
N PHE A 318 6.54 4.25 -29.18
CA PHE A 318 5.72 3.23 -29.81
C PHE A 318 5.32 3.57 -31.24
N SER A 319 4.95 4.81 -31.51
CA SER A 319 4.65 5.27 -32.88
C SER A 319 5.84 5.10 -33.83
N LYS A 320 7.06 5.38 -33.36
CA LYS A 320 8.30 5.18 -34.12
C LYS A 320 8.56 3.70 -34.38
N ILE A 321 8.41 2.85 -33.35
CA ILE A 321 8.62 1.40 -33.44
C ILE A 321 7.63 0.78 -34.43
N TYR A 322 6.34 1.08 -34.29
CA TYR A 322 5.30 0.54 -35.17
C TYR A 322 5.37 1.07 -36.61
N SER A 323 6.00 2.21 -36.83
CA SER A 323 6.32 2.67 -38.19
C SER A 323 7.38 1.82 -38.88
N ASN A 324 8.09 0.96 -38.15
CA ASN A 324 9.10 0.00 -38.62
C ASN A 324 10.21 0.58 -39.50
N LYS A 325 10.61 1.82 -39.22
CA LYS A 325 11.69 2.48 -39.96
C LYS A 325 13.05 2.13 -39.37
N LYS A 326 14.01 1.75 -40.22
CA LYS A 326 15.36 1.35 -39.79
C LYS A 326 16.09 2.43 -38.96
N GLU A 327 15.82 3.70 -39.21
CA GLU A 327 16.42 4.85 -38.51
C GLU A 327 16.12 4.89 -36.99
N TYR A 328 15.07 4.20 -36.52
CA TYR A 328 14.67 4.21 -35.12
C TYR A 328 15.14 3.00 -34.31
N LYS A 329 15.85 2.07 -34.91
CA LYS A 329 16.32 0.83 -34.24
C LYS A 329 17.18 1.08 -33.00
N SER A 330 18.06 2.07 -33.04
CA SER A 330 18.89 2.43 -31.88
C SER A 330 18.07 3.00 -30.73
N LEU A 331 17.04 3.79 -31.03
CA LEU A 331 16.12 4.33 -30.04
C LEU A 331 15.20 3.25 -29.47
N GLU A 332 14.78 2.28 -30.28
CA GLU A 332 13.98 1.12 -29.87
C GLU A 332 14.67 0.35 -28.74
N ILE A 333 15.95 0.04 -28.90
CA ILE A 333 16.70 -0.71 -27.90
C ILE A 333 16.84 0.08 -26.60
N LEU A 334 17.15 1.37 -26.67
CA LEU A 334 17.21 2.24 -25.50
C LEU A 334 15.86 2.35 -24.79
N PHE A 335 14.79 2.45 -25.56
CA PHE A 335 13.43 2.47 -25.00
C PHE A 335 13.06 1.16 -24.31
N TYR A 336 13.44 0.04 -24.91
CA TYR A 336 13.25 -1.27 -24.30
C TYR A 336 13.98 -1.37 -22.95
N ALA A 337 15.26 -0.98 -22.93
CA ALA A 337 16.04 -0.93 -21.67
C ALA A 337 15.38 -0.03 -20.62
N TYR A 338 14.89 1.13 -21.03
CA TYR A 338 14.14 2.04 -20.15
C TYR A 338 12.91 1.38 -19.53
N LEU A 339 12.11 0.67 -20.34
CA LEU A 339 10.90 -0.02 -19.86
C LEU A 339 11.23 -1.16 -18.90
N ILE A 340 12.30 -1.92 -19.15
CA ILE A 340 12.77 -2.99 -18.25
C ILE A 340 13.17 -2.41 -16.90
N ILE A 341 14.00 -1.35 -16.88
CA ILE A 341 14.42 -0.73 -15.62
C ILE A 341 13.23 -0.17 -14.87
N LYS A 342 12.29 0.47 -15.55
CA LYS A 342 11.06 0.99 -14.97
C LYS A 342 10.21 -0.12 -14.36
N SER A 343 10.05 -1.23 -15.08
CA SER A 343 9.29 -2.39 -14.59
C SER A 343 9.95 -3.04 -13.38
N ARG A 344 11.28 -3.15 -13.37
CA ARG A 344 12.02 -3.66 -12.22
C ARG A 344 11.80 -2.81 -10.97
N LEU A 345 11.95 -1.48 -11.08
CA LEU A 345 11.70 -0.59 -9.95
C LEU A 345 10.24 -0.61 -9.51
N ARG A 346 9.31 -0.75 -10.45
CA ARG A 346 7.90 -0.96 -10.11
C ARG A 346 7.71 -2.23 -9.27
N TYR A 347 8.33 -3.32 -9.64
CA TYR A 347 8.26 -4.59 -8.92
C TYR A 347 8.77 -4.49 -7.47
N GLU A 348 9.81 -3.71 -7.24
CA GLU A 348 10.34 -3.48 -5.89
C GLU A 348 9.48 -2.53 -5.04
N LEU A 349 8.70 -1.66 -5.66
CA LEU A 349 7.92 -0.63 -4.98
C LEU A 349 6.43 -0.94 -4.86
N VAL A 350 5.91 -1.83 -5.69
CA VAL A 350 4.49 -2.20 -5.71
C VAL A 350 4.35 -3.64 -5.24
N GLN A 351 3.58 -3.84 -4.19
CA GLN A 351 3.25 -5.18 -3.74
C GLN A 351 2.37 -5.88 -4.78
N LEU A 352 2.80 -7.06 -5.19
CA LEU A 352 2.01 -7.98 -6.00
C LEU A 352 1.38 -9.00 -5.05
N ASN A 353 0.08 -8.89 -4.80
CA ASN A 353 -0.64 -9.71 -3.81
C ASN A 353 -0.49 -11.21 -4.02
N GLN A 354 -0.25 -11.65 -5.24
CA GLN A 354 -0.03 -13.07 -5.55
C GLN A 354 1.26 -13.64 -4.95
N MET A 355 2.25 -12.79 -4.66
CA MET A 355 3.59 -13.25 -4.23
C MET A 355 3.85 -13.10 -2.73
N GLN A 356 3.26 -12.12 -2.05
CA GLN A 356 3.74 -11.74 -0.71
C GLN A 356 2.65 -11.52 0.36
N GLY A 357 1.39 -11.52 0.01
CA GLY A 357 0.28 -11.34 0.95
C GLY A 357 0.27 -10.01 1.72
N PHE A 358 -0.63 -9.89 2.67
CA PHE A 358 -0.83 -8.67 3.45
C PHE A 358 0.26 -8.38 4.49
N ALA A 359 0.98 -9.39 4.98
CA ALA A 359 1.99 -9.23 6.02
C ALA A 359 3.10 -8.21 5.67
N ASN A 360 3.31 -7.98 4.38
CA ASN A 360 4.34 -7.09 3.87
C ASN A 360 3.79 -5.74 3.39
N PHE A 361 2.48 -5.52 3.48
CA PHE A 361 1.82 -4.30 2.97
C PHE A 361 2.43 -3.02 3.56
N GLN A 362 2.67 -2.98 4.85
CA GLN A 362 3.24 -1.81 5.54
C GLN A 362 4.62 -1.45 4.97
N GLU A 363 5.48 -2.46 4.79
CA GLU A 363 6.84 -2.25 4.30
C GLU A 363 6.86 -1.77 2.84
N TYR A 364 5.95 -2.29 2.00
CA TYR A 364 5.79 -1.77 0.64
C TYR A 364 5.25 -0.35 0.60
N GLN A 365 4.37 0.01 1.53
CA GLN A 365 3.88 1.38 1.64
C GLN A 365 5.01 2.35 2.00
N ASP A 366 5.85 1.98 2.95
CA ASP A 366 7.02 2.78 3.33
C ASP A 366 8.03 2.91 2.18
N ARG A 367 8.23 1.84 1.39
CA ARG A 367 9.09 1.89 0.20
C ARG A 367 8.59 2.86 -0.87
N LYS A 368 7.28 2.89 -1.13
CA LYS A 368 6.69 3.80 -2.12
C LYS A 368 6.99 5.26 -1.81
N CYS A 369 6.98 5.63 -0.54
CA CYS A 369 7.18 7.01 -0.10
C CYS A 369 8.65 7.44 -0.05
N ARG A 370 9.62 6.51 -0.06
CA ARG A 370 11.05 6.84 0.05
C ARG A 370 11.58 7.76 -1.05
N PHE A 371 11.09 7.60 -2.26
CA PHE A 371 11.50 8.43 -3.39
C PHE A 371 10.77 9.76 -3.47
N ILE A 372 9.95 10.08 -2.46
CA ILE A 372 9.16 11.30 -2.41
C ILE A 372 9.51 12.04 -1.13
N LYS A 373 10.19 13.15 -1.30
CA LYS A 373 10.61 13.99 -0.18
C LYS A 373 9.39 14.68 0.42
N GLU A 374 9.23 14.60 1.72
CA GLU A 374 8.18 15.31 2.45
C GLU A 374 8.23 16.82 2.18
N GLY A 375 7.07 17.44 1.96
CA GLY A 375 6.94 18.85 1.62
C GLY A 375 7.29 19.21 0.17
N SER A 376 7.84 18.29 -0.63
CA SER A 376 8.08 18.51 -2.06
C SER A 376 6.78 18.63 -2.85
N ILE A 377 6.90 19.13 -4.10
CA ILE A 377 5.76 19.15 -5.03
C ILE A 377 5.18 17.74 -5.25
N TYR A 378 6.02 16.69 -5.28
CA TYR A 378 5.58 15.32 -5.50
C TYR A 378 4.78 14.76 -4.31
N ASP A 379 5.13 15.12 -3.07
CA ASP A 379 4.36 14.78 -1.88
C ASP A 379 2.96 15.41 -1.91
N ARG A 380 2.89 16.70 -2.27
CA ARG A 380 1.58 17.38 -2.47
C ARG A 380 0.76 16.74 -3.59
N LEU A 381 1.41 16.35 -4.69
CA LEU A 381 0.73 15.68 -5.82
C LEU A 381 0.19 14.30 -5.46
N ILE A 382 0.89 13.53 -4.63
CA ILE A 382 0.38 12.23 -4.16
C ILE A 382 -0.93 12.41 -3.40
N LEU A 383 -0.94 13.28 -2.39
CA LEU A 383 -2.12 13.52 -1.57
C LEU A 383 -3.29 14.05 -2.40
N ASN A 384 -3.02 15.05 -3.24
CA ASN A 384 -4.03 15.61 -4.10
C ASN A 384 -4.58 14.61 -5.11
N SER A 385 -3.69 13.84 -5.78
CA SER A 385 -4.11 12.86 -6.78
C SER A 385 -4.96 11.73 -6.19
N ALA A 386 -4.66 11.30 -4.96
CA ALA A 386 -5.44 10.29 -4.28
C ALA A 386 -6.90 10.72 -4.13
N ILE A 387 -7.12 11.87 -3.53
CA ILE A 387 -8.46 12.40 -3.25
C ILE A 387 -9.18 12.80 -4.56
N SER A 388 -8.51 13.56 -5.41
CA SER A 388 -9.11 14.07 -6.64
C SER A 388 -9.47 12.96 -7.62
N ASN A 389 -8.65 11.93 -7.79
CA ASN A 389 -8.98 10.82 -8.68
C ASN A 389 -10.17 10.01 -8.16
N THR A 390 -10.35 9.91 -6.85
CA THR A 390 -11.49 9.24 -6.24
C THR A 390 -12.79 9.99 -6.52
N PHE A 391 -12.83 11.29 -6.24
CA PHE A 391 -14.02 12.10 -6.49
C PHE A 391 -14.30 12.36 -7.98
N LYS A 392 -13.27 12.37 -8.82
CA LYS A 392 -13.37 12.57 -10.27
C LYS A 392 -14.25 11.54 -10.97
N ASN A 393 -14.35 10.36 -10.41
CA ASN A 393 -15.20 9.31 -10.96
C ASN A 393 -16.70 9.60 -10.84
N GLN A 394 -17.10 10.70 -10.23
CA GLN A 394 -18.50 11.14 -10.09
C GLN A 394 -19.42 10.14 -9.35
N HIS A 395 -18.87 8.99 -8.95
CA HIS A 395 -19.62 7.91 -8.34
C HIS A 395 -19.38 7.82 -6.84
N ILE A 396 -18.36 8.50 -6.33
CA ILE A 396 -18.05 8.55 -4.90
C ILE A 396 -18.66 9.83 -4.32
N ASN A 397 -19.65 9.64 -3.45
CA ASN A 397 -20.35 10.72 -2.77
C ASN A 397 -19.84 10.96 -1.34
N TYR A 398 -19.05 10.01 -0.81
CA TYR A 398 -18.57 10.04 0.57
C TYR A 398 -17.25 9.29 0.70
N LEU A 399 -16.30 9.89 1.41
CA LEU A 399 -14.94 9.35 1.54
C LEU A 399 -14.46 9.38 2.98
N GLU A 400 -14.06 8.23 3.52
CA GLU A 400 -13.38 8.08 4.80
C GLU A 400 -11.88 7.82 4.58
N ALA A 401 -11.04 8.85 4.77
CA ALA A 401 -9.60 8.71 4.61
C ALA A 401 -8.94 8.19 5.90
N ARG A 402 -8.22 7.09 5.80
CA ARG A 402 -7.45 6.50 6.90
C ARG A 402 -6.12 7.22 7.06
N ILE A 403 -5.87 7.74 8.26
CA ILE A 403 -4.61 8.41 8.63
C ILE A 403 -4.16 7.95 10.02
N SER A 404 -2.85 7.92 10.27
CA SER A 404 -2.33 7.49 11.57
C SER A 404 -2.25 8.67 12.53
N PRO A 405 -2.80 8.55 13.75
CA PRO A 405 -2.72 9.61 14.76
C PRO A 405 -1.26 9.82 15.21
N LYS A 406 -0.94 11.06 15.57
CA LYS A 406 0.31 11.46 16.20
C LYS A 406 0.17 11.48 17.73
N ASN A 407 1.30 11.53 18.42
CA ASN A 407 1.30 11.52 19.89
C ASN A 407 0.94 12.86 20.52
N SER A 408 1.04 13.98 19.79
CA SER A 408 0.69 15.31 20.28
C SER A 408 -0.55 15.87 19.58
N VAL A 409 -1.21 16.82 20.24
CA VAL A 409 -2.39 17.53 19.72
C VAL A 409 -2.01 18.37 18.51
N GLU A 410 -0.92 19.11 18.64
CA GLU A 410 -0.42 20.05 17.63
C GLU A 410 -0.08 19.33 16.32
N GLU A 411 0.67 18.24 16.39
CA GLU A 411 1.04 17.44 15.21
C GLU A 411 -0.18 16.87 14.48
N ASN A 412 -1.23 16.48 15.20
CA ASN A 412 -2.46 15.99 14.60
C ASN A 412 -3.23 17.12 13.90
N ILE A 413 -3.29 18.30 14.51
CA ILE A 413 -3.95 19.47 13.92
C ILE A 413 -3.22 19.88 12.64
N GLU A 414 -1.90 20.07 12.71
CA GLU A 414 -1.06 20.42 11.56
C GLU A 414 -1.22 19.41 10.41
N MET A 415 -1.26 18.13 10.73
CA MET A 415 -1.44 17.06 9.74
C MET A 415 -2.79 17.18 9.03
N ILE A 416 -3.90 17.36 9.77
CA ILE A 416 -5.24 17.48 9.19
C ILE A 416 -5.35 18.77 8.36
N GLU A 417 -4.89 19.90 8.88
CA GLU A 417 -4.88 21.17 8.18
C GLU A 417 -4.05 21.12 6.90
N ARG A 418 -2.88 20.47 6.96
CA ARG A 418 -2.04 20.24 5.77
C ARG A 418 -2.76 19.40 4.73
N TYR A 419 -3.40 18.31 5.12
CA TYR A 419 -4.13 17.45 4.19
C TYR A 419 -5.34 18.14 3.62
N ASP A 420 -6.13 18.86 4.42
CA ASP A 420 -7.24 19.65 3.95
C ASP A 420 -6.79 20.73 2.97
N ARG A 421 -5.70 21.44 3.28
CA ARG A 421 -5.13 22.47 2.40
C ARG A 421 -4.73 21.91 1.05
N ILE A 422 -4.09 20.75 1.02
CA ILE A 422 -3.65 20.09 -0.22
C ILE A 422 -4.85 19.53 -0.99
N ALA A 423 -5.75 18.83 -0.29
CA ALA A 423 -6.91 18.20 -0.89
C ALA A 423 -7.91 19.20 -1.48
N LEU A 424 -8.10 20.30 -0.77
CA LEU A 424 -9.08 21.34 -1.08
C LEU A 424 -8.46 22.52 -1.87
N SER A 425 -7.17 22.42 -2.24
CA SER A 425 -6.50 23.50 -2.98
C SER A 425 -7.08 23.67 -4.38
N PRO A 426 -7.58 24.86 -4.74
CA PRO A 426 -8.11 25.13 -6.07
C PRO A 426 -7.12 24.86 -7.21
N GLN A 427 -5.83 24.93 -6.95
CA GLN A 427 -4.77 24.70 -7.93
C GLN A 427 -4.62 23.23 -8.32
N PHE A 428 -5.14 22.32 -7.52
CA PHE A 428 -5.17 20.88 -7.77
C PHE A 428 -6.61 20.35 -7.93
N THR A 429 -7.62 21.14 -7.61
CA THR A 429 -9.01 20.77 -7.84
C THR A 429 -9.30 20.85 -9.32
N ILE A 430 -10.06 19.89 -9.78
CA ILE A 430 -10.52 19.83 -11.15
C ILE A 430 -11.88 20.48 -11.19
N PRO A 431 -12.02 21.53 -11.95
CA PRO A 431 -13.33 22.04 -12.19
C PRO A 431 -14.11 21.06 -13.05
N ILE A 432 -15.38 20.91 -12.75
CA ILE A 432 -16.47 20.52 -13.61
C ILE A 432 -16.84 19.04 -13.65
N CYS A 433 -18.12 18.84 -13.38
CA CYS A 433 -18.94 17.65 -13.54
C CYS A 433 -18.85 16.55 -12.49
N ALA A 434 -18.47 16.86 -11.26
CA ALA A 434 -18.98 16.11 -10.15
C ALA A 434 -20.12 16.93 -9.50
N PRO A 435 -21.37 16.64 -9.81
CA PRO A 435 -22.45 17.54 -9.43
C PRO A 435 -22.69 17.68 -7.95
N SER A 436 -22.14 16.78 -7.14
CA SER A 436 -22.50 16.69 -5.72
C SER A 436 -21.37 16.80 -4.72
N CYS A 437 -20.11 16.74 -5.13
CA CYS A 437 -18.97 16.78 -4.20
C CYS A 437 -18.12 18.06 -4.31
N TYR A 438 -18.47 18.96 -5.20
CA TYR A 438 -17.78 20.24 -5.34
C TYR A 438 -18.77 21.39 -5.13
N MET A 439 -18.36 22.37 -4.36
CA MET A 439 -19.09 23.63 -4.20
C MET A 439 -18.37 24.72 -4.95
N LYS A 440 -19.12 25.70 -5.44
CA LYS A 440 -18.58 26.98 -5.92
C LYS A 440 -18.45 27.90 -4.72
N ASP A 441 -17.28 28.44 -4.47
CA ASP A 441 -17.13 29.57 -3.56
C ASP A 441 -17.44 30.88 -4.26
N ASP A 442 -17.47 31.98 -3.49
CA ASP A 442 -17.86 33.31 -3.98
C ASP A 442 -16.99 33.84 -5.14
N ASP A 443 -15.80 33.28 -5.33
CA ASP A 443 -14.87 33.59 -6.43
C ASP A 443 -15.06 32.69 -7.67
N ASN A 444 -16.12 31.92 -7.76
CA ASN A 444 -16.32 30.87 -8.80
C ASN A 444 -15.27 29.76 -8.82
N LYS A 445 -14.50 29.61 -7.76
CA LYS A 445 -13.55 28.48 -7.59
C LYS A 445 -14.33 27.26 -7.13
N ILE A 446 -14.00 26.12 -7.71
CA ILE A 446 -14.64 24.86 -7.38
C ILE A 446 -13.80 24.15 -6.35
N THR A 447 -14.35 23.89 -5.18
CA THR A 447 -13.70 23.18 -4.08
C THR A 447 -14.40 21.85 -3.79
N ILE A 448 -13.67 20.91 -3.19
CA ILE A 448 -14.28 19.65 -2.71
C ILE A 448 -15.19 20.00 -1.52
N ASP A 449 -16.41 19.48 -1.56
CA ASP A 449 -17.36 19.61 -0.48
C ASP A 449 -16.81 18.91 0.78
N ARG A 450 -16.53 19.72 1.81
CA ARG A 450 -15.97 19.23 3.07
C ARG A 450 -16.87 18.23 3.78
N ASP A 451 -18.18 18.31 3.55
CA ASP A 451 -19.16 17.41 4.16
C ASP A 451 -19.19 16.01 3.54
N LYS A 452 -18.34 15.77 2.54
CA LYS A 452 -18.22 14.46 1.88
C LYS A 452 -16.86 13.80 2.07
N PHE A 453 -15.92 14.44 2.74
CA PHE A 453 -14.57 13.96 2.97
C PHE A 453 -14.20 14.10 4.43
N TYR A 454 -13.88 12.97 5.07
CA TYR A 454 -13.56 12.87 6.50
C TYR A 454 -12.37 11.99 6.76
N TYR A 455 -11.81 12.10 7.98
CA TYR A 455 -10.69 11.30 8.44
C TYR A 455 -11.13 10.26 9.46
N ILE A 456 -10.53 9.08 9.34
CA ILE A 456 -10.56 8.02 10.35
C ILE A 456 -9.15 7.89 10.88
N PHE A 457 -8.97 8.08 12.19
CA PHE A 457 -7.70 7.79 12.83
C PHE A 457 -7.52 6.29 13.02
N HIS A 458 -6.49 5.72 12.41
CA HIS A 458 -6.14 4.33 12.63
C HIS A 458 -4.85 4.18 13.45
N PHE A 459 -4.94 3.52 14.59
CA PHE A 459 -3.79 3.08 15.35
C PHE A 459 -3.02 2.02 14.56
N ILE A 460 -1.69 2.04 14.64
CA ILE A 460 -0.86 1.09 13.90
C ILE A 460 -0.54 -0.10 14.80
N LYS A 461 -0.87 -1.31 14.36
CA LYS A 461 -0.46 -2.56 14.97
C LYS A 461 1.04 -2.78 14.70
N LYS A 462 1.86 -2.74 15.73
CA LYS A 462 3.32 -2.92 15.64
C LYS A 462 3.74 -4.09 16.52
N PRO A 463 4.27 -5.20 15.97
CA PRO A 463 4.82 -6.28 16.76
C PRO A 463 5.95 -5.77 17.65
N GLN A 464 5.98 -6.23 18.91
CA GLN A 464 7.04 -5.91 19.86
C GLN A 464 7.76 -7.21 20.25
N TYR A 465 9.03 -7.30 19.89
CA TYR A 465 9.86 -8.49 20.13
C TYR A 465 10.82 -8.36 21.29
N GLU A 466 10.88 -7.16 21.91
CA GLU A 466 11.83 -6.86 22.98
C GLU A 466 11.33 -7.31 24.34
N VAL A 467 12.28 -7.66 25.22
CA VAL A 467 11.97 -8.01 26.61
C VAL A 467 11.46 -6.80 27.37
N ASP A 468 10.35 -7.00 28.04
CA ASP A 468 9.62 -5.94 28.74
C ASP A 468 10.15 -5.70 30.15
N TYR A 469 11.39 -5.26 30.27
CA TYR A 469 11.97 -4.81 31.53
C TYR A 469 12.77 -3.53 31.32
N ILE A 470 12.84 -2.69 32.37
CA ILE A 470 13.75 -1.54 32.42
C ILE A 470 14.70 -1.79 33.57
N LYS A 471 15.99 -1.64 33.33
CA LYS A 471 16.97 -1.49 34.41
C LYS A 471 16.94 -0.05 34.88
N THR A 472 16.70 0.14 36.17
CA THR A 472 16.85 1.45 36.81
C THR A 472 18.33 1.70 37.12
N ASP A 473 18.66 2.95 37.45
CA ASP A 473 20.02 3.36 37.85
C ASP A 473 20.55 2.57 39.05
N ASP A 474 19.66 2.06 39.91
CA ASP A 474 19.96 1.21 41.07
C ASP A 474 20.09 -0.27 40.75
N ASN A 475 20.20 -0.66 39.46
CA ASN A 475 20.19 -2.06 38.98
C ASN A 475 18.91 -2.86 39.34
N THR A 476 17.86 -2.21 39.78
CA THR A 476 16.56 -2.85 39.96
C THR A 476 15.94 -3.16 38.59
N ILE A 477 15.33 -4.34 38.43
CA ILE A 477 14.61 -4.73 37.23
C ILE A 477 13.13 -4.42 37.46
N LEU A 478 12.63 -3.42 36.74
CA LEU A 478 11.20 -3.16 36.68
C LEU A 478 10.58 -3.96 35.53
N LEU A 479 9.72 -4.90 35.88
CA LEU A 479 8.93 -5.64 34.90
C LEU A 479 7.88 -4.73 34.27
N LYS A 480 7.73 -4.82 32.96
CA LYS A 480 6.71 -4.10 32.20
C LYS A 480 5.71 -5.09 31.63
N PRO A 481 4.43 -4.71 31.48
CA PRO A 481 3.44 -5.58 30.85
C PRO A 481 3.77 -5.81 29.38
N ARG A 482 3.19 -6.85 28.80
CA ARG A 482 3.31 -7.11 27.34
C ARG A 482 2.93 -5.87 26.56
N PHE A 483 3.69 -5.57 25.50
CA PHE A 483 3.46 -4.46 24.59
C PHE A 483 3.45 -3.06 25.25
N HIS A 484 4.19 -2.89 26.34
CA HIS A 484 4.18 -1.64 27.10
C HIS A 484 4.47 -0.38 26.25
N ARG A 485 5.38 -0.47 25.27
CA ARG A 485 5.71 0.65 24.39
C ARG A 485 4.52 1.02 23.50
N LEU A 486 3.91 0.01 22.86
CA LEU A 486 2.75 0.21 22.00
C LEU A 486 1.53 0.69 22.81
N ARG A 487 1.27 0.09 24.00
CA ARG A 487 0.20 0.56 24.89
C ARG A 487 0.37 2.02 25.27
N ASN A 488 1.59 2.46 25.58
CA ASN A 488 1.88 3.85 25.91
C ASN A 488 1.77 4.80 24.70
N GLU A 489 2.14 4.35 23.51
CA GLU A 489 1.94 5.09 22.26
C GLU A 489 0.44 5.29 22.01
N VAL A 490 -0.34 4.21 22.03
CA VAL A 490 -1.80 4.22 21.83
C VAL A 490 -2.50 5.09 22.89
N ARG A 491 -2.06 5.03 24.14
CA ARG A 491 -2.56 5.90 25.22
C ARG A 491 -2.37 7.38 24.90
N ARG A 492 -1.16 7.81 24.53
CA ARG A 492 -0.87 9.21 24.17
C ARG A 492 -1.69 9.66 22.98
N GLN A 493 -1.79 8.82 21.97
CA GLN A 493 -2.60 9.09 20.77
C GLN A 493 -4.09 9.25 21.12
N ALA A 494 -4.64 8.36 21.92
CA ALA A 494 -6.05 8.45 22.34
C ALA A 494 -6.32 9.69 23.20
N GLN A 495 -5.39 10.06 24.10
CA GLN A 495 -5.49 11.29 24.88
C GLN A 495 -5.44 12.54 23.99
N ALA A 496 -4.53 12.59 23.02
CA ALA A 496 -4.46 13.68 22.06
C ALA A 496 -5.77 13.82 21.24
N ILE A 497 -6.32 12.70 20.76
CA ILE A 497 -7.61 12.69 20.06
C ILE A 497 -8.72 13.23 20.97
N ASN A 498 -8.76 12.83 22.23
CA ASN A 498 -9.75 13.29 23.17
C ASN A 498 -9.68 14.82 23.39
N ILE A 499 -8.48 15.38 23.54
CA ILE A 499 -8.27 16.83 23.67
C ILE A 499 -8.74 17.56 22.42
N ILE A 500 -8.37 17.06 21.22
CA ILE A 500 -8.82 17.65 19.95
C ILE A 500 -10.34 17.67 19.87
N ARG A 501 -10.96 16.56 20.23
CA ARG A 501 -12.42 16.45 20.21
C ARG A 501 -13.09 17.40 21.21
N LYS A 502 -12.46 17.70 22.32
CA LYS A 502 -12.98 18.59 23.35
C LYS A 502 -12.78 20.07 23.01
N GLU A 503 -11.60 20.44 22.55
CA GLU A 503 -11.16 21.83 22.51
C GLU A 503 -11.15 22.43 21.09
N TYR A 504 -11.02 21.62 20.05
CA TYR A 504 -10.83 22.08 18.66
C TYR A 504 -12.00 21.67 17.76
N CYS A 505 -13.12 22.35 17.89
CA CYS A 505 -14.39 21.97 17.25
C CYS A 505 -14.28 21.77 15.71
N THR A 506 -13.58 22.66 15.02
CA THR A 506 -13.40 22.63 13.56
C THR A 506 -12.67 21.38 13.10
N ILE A 507 -11.59 21.05 13.80
CA ILE A 507 -10.78 19.84 13.50
C ILE A 507 -11.52 18.58 13.97
N SER A 508 -12.19 18.67 15.14
CA SER A 508 -13.00 17.56 15.66
C SER A 508 -14.02 17.06 14.66
N ASN A 509 -14.69 17.96 13.94
CA ASN A 509 -15.69 17.59 12.94
C ASN A 509 -15.10 16.93 11.68
N ARG A 510 -13.79 17.03 11.48
CA ARG A 510 -13.08 16.29 10.42
C ARG A 510 -12.79 14.84 10.78
N ILE A 511 -12.77 14.52 12.09
CA ILE A 511 -12.44 13.18 12.62
C ILE A 511 -13.74 12.49 12.99
N ILE A 512 -14.18 11.53 12.19
CA ILE A 512 -15.46 10.84 12.37
C ILE A 512 -15.32 9.40 12.85
N GLY A 513 -14.11 8.88 12.95
CA GLY A 513 -13.95 7.49 13.40
C GLY A 513 -12.55 7.12 13.85
N ILE A 514 -12.52 5.98 14.49
CA ILE A 514 -11.33 5.32 15.03
C ILE A 514 -11.23 3.92 14.43
N ASP A 515 -10.00 3.48 14.18
CA ASP A 515 -9.68 2.16 13.65
C ASP A 515 -8.34 1.67 14.23
N ALA A 516 -7.99 0.41 14.02
CA ALA A 516 -6.64 -0.10 14.21
C ALA A 516 -6.29 -1.03 13.05
N ALA A 517 -5.20 -0.75 12.37
CA ALA A 517 -4.80 -1.40 11.14
C ALA A 517 -3.33 -1.86 11.15
N SER A 518 -2.86 -2.49 10.10
CA SER A 518 -1.58 -3.17 9.93
C SER A 518 -1.65 -4.65 10.36
N SER A 519 -0.53 -5.40 10.25
CA SER A 519 -0.52 -6.85 10.48
C SER A 519 -1.09 -7.25 11.85
N GLU A 520 -1.97 -8.24 11.85
CA GLU A 520 -2.56 -8.80 13.07
C GLU A 520 -1.62 -9.81 13.76
N ILE A 521 -0.65 -10.35 13.00
CA ILE A 521 0.24 -11.39 13.51
C ILE A 521 1.10 -10.85 14.65
N GLY A 522 0.91 -11.43 15.83
CA GLY A 522 1.60 -11.03 17.06
C GLY A 522 1.11 -9.73 17.70
N VAL A 523 -0.03 -9.15 17.24
CA VAL A 523 -0.61 -7.93 17.82
C VAL A 523 -2.12 -8.10 18.02
N ARG A 524 -2.52 -8.37 19.23
CA ARG A 524 -3.91 -8.71 19.57
C ARG A 524 -4.78 -7.48 19.91
N PRO A 525 -6.12 -7.60 19.80
CA PRO A 525 -7.08 -6.54 20.18
C PRO A 525 -6.93 -6.00 21.61
N GLU A 526 -6.45 -6.80 22.55
CA GLU A 526 -6.25 -6.42 23.94
C GLU A 526 -5.41 -5.14 24.13
N ILE A 527 -4.51 -4.86 23.18
CA ILE A 527 -3.59 -3.70 23.27
C ILE A 527 -4.36 -2.39 23.07
N PHE A 528 -5.37 -2.41 22.21
CA PHE A 528 -6.17 -1.24 21.80
C PHE A 528 -7.46 -1.11 22.61
N ALA A 529 -7.82 -2.15 23.36
CA ALA A 529 -9.10 -2.28 24.03
C ALA A 529 -9.43 -1.08 24.91
N HIS A 530 -8.49 -0.68 25.75
CA HIS A 530 -8.68 0.43 26.68
C HIS A 530 -8.86 1.78 25.94
N ALA A 531 -8.06 2.04 24.89
CA ALA A 531 -8.18 3.26 24.11
C ALA A 531 -9.53 3.38 23.39
N PHE A 532 -10.04 2.28 22.84
CA PHE A 532 -11.36 2.26 22.21
C PHE A 532 -12.47 2.57 23.22
N ARG A 533 -12.45 1.93 24.38
CA ARG A 533 -13.46 2.16 25.45
C ARG A 533 -13.36 3.59 25.99
N TYR A 534 -12.15 4.10 26.18
CA TYR A 534 -11.90 5.47 26.61
C TYR A 534 -12.53 6.49 25.65
N LEU A 535 -12.28 6.34 24.34
CA LEU A 535 -12.81 7.23 23.32
C LEU A 535 -14.33 7.08 23.15
N LYS A 536 -14.87 5.86 23.29
CA LYS A 536 -16.33 5.60 23.28
C LYS A 536 -17.02 6.31 24.43
N ARG A 537 -16.52 6.15 25.64
CA ARG A 537 -17.10 6.76 26.84
C ARG A 537 -17.13 8.28 26.73
N TYR A 538 -16.05 8.86 26.25
CA TYR A 538 -15.99 10.30 26.03
C TYR A 538 -17.07 10.80 25.07
N SER A 539 -17.39 10.06 24.03
CA SER A 539 -18.44 10.41 23.07
C SER A 539 -19.85 10.45 23.70
N TYR A 540 -20.07 9.73 24.81
CA TYR A 540 -21.35 9.72 25.52
C TYR A 540 -21.45 10.76 26.64
N GLU A 541 -20.36 11.06 27.35
CA GLU A 541 -20.38 11.99 28.47
C GLU A 541 -20.56 13.45 28.06
N ASP A 542 -20.23 13.82 26.82
CA ASP A 542 -20.39 15.17 26.30
C ASP A 542 -21.86 15.58 26.01
N THR A 543 -22.80 14.66 26.06
CA THR A 543 -24.20 14.97 25.77
C THR A 543 -24.93 15.63 26.93
N ASP A 544 -24.37 15.65 28.16
CA ASP A 544 -25.12 16.06 29.35
C ASP A 544 -24.85 17.47 29.88
N HIS A 545 -23.76 18.14 29.59
CA HIS A 545 -23.52 19.34 30.42
C HIS A 545 -23.05 20.65 29.78
N MET A 546 -22.61 20.81 28.54
CA MET A 546 -22.17 22.18 28.19
C MET A 546 -22.24 22.70 26.77
N ILE A 547 -22.64 22.05 25.75
CA ILE A 547 -22.73 22.73 24.44
C ILE A 547 -23.86 22.15 23.59
N ARG A 548 -25.06 22.67 23.79
CA ARG A 548 -26.23 22.38 22.92
C ARG A 548 -26.14 22.98 21.50
N ASP A 549 -25.12 23.76 21.21
CA ASP A 549 -25.04 24.55 19.96
C ASP A 549 -23.97 24.10 18.92
N THR A 550 -23.09 23.16 19.22
CA THR A 550 -22.15 22.65 18.22
C THR A 550 -22.46 21.18 17.92
N LYS A 551 -23.10 20.91 16.76
CA LYS A 551 -23.25 19.56 16.21
C LYS A 551 -21.87 18.96 15.96
N ARG A 552 -21.34 18.20 16.91
CA ARG A 552 -20.14 17.38 16.72
C ARG A 552 -20.54 16.06 16.08
N ASN A 553 -19.82 15.64 15.06
CA ASN A 553 -20.03 14.32 14.48
C ASN A 553 -19.67 13.25 15.52
N PRO A 554 -20.52 12.24 15.77
CA PRO A 554 -20.18 11.12 16.65
C PRO A 554 -19.00 10.36 16.06
N LEU A 555 -18.17 9.74 16.93
CA LEU A 555 -17.14 8.81 16.47
C LEU A 555 -17.75 7.46 16.13
N GLY A 556 -17.44 6.96 14.92
CA GLY A 556 -17.65 5.56 14.55
C GLY A 556 -16.42 4.73 14.91
N TYR A 557 -16.60 3.43 15.11
CA TYR A 557 -15.51 2.52 15.47
C TYR A 557 -15.42 1.39 14.46
N THR A 558 -14.21 1.16 13.98
CA THR A 558 -13.85 0.04 13.10
C THR A 558 -12.62 -0.63 13.67
N TYR A 559 -12.50 -1.92 13.53
CA TYR A 559 -11.28 -2.62 13.89
C TYR A 559 -10.96 -3.65 12.81
N HIS A 560 -9.74 -3.58 12.26
CA HIS A 560 -9.24 -4.58 11.31
C HIS A 560 -8.98 -5.87 12.06
N VAL A 561 -9.70 -6.92 11.72
CA VAL A 561 -9.58 -8.23 12.40
C VAL A 561 -10.05 -9.36 11.49
N GLY A 562 -9.38 -10.49 11.61
CA GLY A 562 -9.67 -11.67 10.79
C GLY A 562 -9.24 -11.51 9.33
N GLU A 563 -8.33 -10.60 9.05
CA GLU A 563 -7.70 -10.39 7.76
C GLU A 563 -6.40 -11.21 7.63
N ASP A 564 -5.56 -11.16 8.68
CA ASP A 564 -4.27 -11.81 8.79
C ASP A 564 -4.34 -12.86 9.91
N PHE A 565 -4.36 -14.14 9.56
CA PHE A 565 -4.42 -15.24 10.54
C PHE A 565 -3.61 -16.45 10.09
N LEU A 566 -3.00 -17.13 11.04
CA LEU A 566 -2.21 -18.34 10.81
C LEU A 566 -3.06 -19.60 10.89
N ASP A 567 -4.14 -19.53 11.63
CA ASP A 567 -5.15 -20.56 11.83
C ASP A 567 -6.55 -19.93 11.80
N ILE A 568 -7.57 -20.65 11.31
CA ILE A 568 -8.95 -20.14 11.31
C ILE A 568 -9.44 -19.93 12.75
N ALA A 569 -9.12 -20.83 13.68
CA ALA A 569 -9.46 -20.64 15.09
C ALA A 569 -8.84 -19.37 15.66
N ASP A 570 -7.59 -19.06 15.30
CA ASP A 570 -6.90 -17.83 15.71
C ASP A 570 -7.60 -16.57 15.18
N GLY A 571 -7.99 -16.59 13.91
CA GLY A 571 -8.74 -15.48 13.31
C GLY A 571 -10.14 -15.29 13.91
N LEU A 572 -10.88 -16.37 14.15
CA LEU A 572 -12.20 -16.31 14.80
C LEU A 572 -12.10 -15.80 16.25
N ARG A 573 -11.10 -16.30 17.00
CA ARG A 573 -10.80 -15.79 18.35
C ARG A 573 -10.44 -14.30 18.33
N ALA A 574 -9.70 -13.84 17.34
CA ALA A 574 -9.36 -12.42 17.18
C ALA A 574 -10.62 -11.55 16.97
N VAL A 575 -11.59 -12.04 16.17
CA VAL A 575 -12.88 -11.35 15.99
C VAL A 575 -13.63 -11.27 17.31
N ASP A 576 -13.68 -12.39 18.06
CA ASP A 576 -14.32 -12.45 19.39
C ASP A 576 -13.65 -11.49 20.40
N GLU A 577 -12.32 -11.42 20.40
CA GLU A 577 -11.55 -10.45 21.19
C GLU A 577 -11.90 -9.01 20.81
N ALA A 578 -11.96 -8.71 19.51
CA ALA A 578 -12.31 -7.36 19.06
C ALA A 578 -13.70 -6.95 19.55
N ILE A 579 -14.68 -7.82 19.42
CA ILE A 579 -16.04 -7.56 19.88
C ILE A 579 -16.08 -7.37 21.40
N LYS A 580 -15.49 -8.28 22.17
CA LYS A 580 -15.56 -8.29 23.63
C LYS A 580 -14.69 -7.21 24.26
N PHE A 581 -13.41 -7.12 23.87
CA PHE A 581 -12.45 -6.25 24.55
C PHE A 581 -12.62 -4.78 24.19
N LEU A 582 -12.89 -4.48 22.90
CA LEU A 582 -13.11 -3.11 22.43
C LEU A 582 -14.56 -2.66 22.65
N LYS A 583 -15.45 -3.55 23.08
CA LYS A 583 -16.90 -3.31 23.16
C LYS A 583 -17.50 -2.84 21.83
N LEU A 584 -17.14 -3.52 20.75
CA LEU A 584 -17.79 -3.25 19.47
C LEU A 584 -19.25 -3.67 19.55
N GLY A 585 -20.14 -2.78 19.17
CA GLY A 585 -21.59 -2.96 19.28
C GLY A 585 -22.31 -2.56 18.00
N ARG A 586 -23.62 -2.38 18.12
CA ARG A 586 -24.47 -2.00 16.99
C ARG A 586 -24.02 -0.68 16.39
N GLY A 587 -23.73 -0.67 15.09
CA GLY A 587 -23.22 0.50 14.35
C GLY A 587 -21.70 0.54 14.21
N ASP A 588 -20.95 -0.23 15.01
CA ASP A 588 -19.52 -0.42 14.82
C ASP A 588 -19.23 -1.43 13.69
N ARG A 589 -18.00 -1.44 13.19
CA ARG A 589 -17.63 -2.24 12.02
C ARG A 589 -16.46 -3.18 12.32
N ILE A 590 -16.54 -4.39 11.76
CA ILE A 590 -15.42 -5.31 11.61
C ILE A 590 -14.75 -5.00 10.27
N GLY A 591 -13.46 -4.62 10.31
CA GLY A 591 -12.67 -4.41 9.11
C GLY A 591 -12.23 -5.75 8.51
N HIS A 592 -12.44 -5.94 7.23
CA HIS A 592 -12.17 -7.14 6.43
C HIS A 592 -12.91 -8.41 6.87
N GLY A 593 -12.67 -8.94 8.08
CA GLY A 593 -13.34 -10.13 8.58
C GLY A 593 -13.22 -11.36 7.66
N LEU A 594 -12.12 -11.49 6.91
CA LEU A 594 -11.95 -12.53 5.88
C LEU A 594 -12.10 -13.95 6.45
N VAL A 595 -11.68 -14.14 7.70
CA VAL A 595 -11.82 -15.43 8.39
C VAL A 595 -13.25 -15.92 8.47
N LEU A 596 -14.24 -15.01 8.51
CA LEU A 596 -15.68 -15.37 8.59
C LEU A 596 -16.23 -15.97 7.29
N GLY A 597 -15.57 -15.73 6.16
CA GLY A 597 -15.97 -16.24 4.84
C GLY A 597 -14.93 -17.14 4.17
N THR A 598 -13.83 -17.44 4.84
CA THR A 598 -12.79 -18.32 4.31
C THR A 598 -13.27 -19.78 4.38
N ASP A 599 -13.24 -20.51 3.27
CA ASP A 599 -13.52 -21.95 3.21
C ASP A 599 -12.45 -22.73 4.01
N PRO A 600 -12.79 -23.34 5.17
CA PRO A 600 -11.80 -23.99 6.02
C PRO A 600 -11.10 -25.15 5.33
N LYS A 601 -11.82 -25.95 4.57
CA LYS A 601 -11.26 -27.09 3.85
C LYS A 601 -10.20 -26.62 2.87
N LYS A 602 -10.52 -25.67 1.99
CA LYS A 602 -9.56 -25.13 1.00
C LYS A 602 -8.40 -24.42 1.66
N TYR A 603 -8.62 -23.74 2.77
CA TYR A 603 -7.57 -23.05 3.51
C TYR A 603 -6.52 -24.04 4.02
N TYR A 604 -6.94 -25.11 4.71
CA TYR A 604 -6.01 -26.10 5.26
C TYR A 604 -5.39 -26.97 4.16
N GLU A 605 -6.14 -27.36 3.13
CA GLU A 605 -5.60 -28.12 1.98
C GLU A 605 -4.46 -27.35 1.30
N LYS A 606 -4.60 -26.04 1.11
CA LYS A 606 -3.53 -25.19 0.54
C LYS A 606 -2.29 -25.11 1.43
N LYS A 607 -2.46 -25.27 2.74
CA LYS A 607 -1.36 -25.33 3.72
C LYS A 607 -0.82 -26.74 3.95
N GLY A 608 -1.25 -27.73 3.17
CA GLY A 608 -0.86 -29.12 3.35
C GLY A 608 -1.37 -29.73 4.66
N CYS A 609 -2.49 -29.22 5.18
CA CYS A 609 -3.04 -29.60 6.49
C CYS A 609 -2.03 -29.45 7.64
N CYS A 610 -1.14 -28.49 7.53
CA CYS A 610 -0.14 -28.18 8.53
C CYS A 610 -0.08 -26.67 8.77
N ILE A 611 -0.08 -26.26 10.03
CA ILE A 611 0.00 -24.87 10.46
C ILE A 611 1.10 -24.71 11.51
N VAL A 612 1.66 -23.50 11.60
CA VAL A 612 2.66 -23.16 12.61
C VAL A 612 2.14 -22.01 13.46
N LEU A 613 2.05 -22.23 14.76
CA LEU A 613 1.61 -21.23 15.74
C LEU A 613 2.64 -21.14 16.87
N THR A 614 2.61 -20.03 17.61
CA THR A 614 3.28 -19.99 18.90
C THR A 614 2.54 -20.89 19.90
N LYS A 615 3.25 -21.49 20.86
CA LYS A 615 2.61 -22.31 21.90
C LYS A 615 1.54 -21.53 22.66
N LEU A 616 1.74 -20.24 22.88
CA LEU A 616 0.77 -19.41 23.57
C LEU A 616 -0.48 -19.17 22.73
N ASP A 617 -0.35 -18.85 21.45
CA ASP A 617 -1.50 -18.67 20.55
C ASP A 617 -2.28 -19.98 20.43
N TYR A 618 -1.58 -21.11 20.38
CA TYR A 618 -2.24 -22.40 20.32
C TYR A 618 -2.97 -22.73 21.63
N LEU A 619 -2.38 -22.49 22.79
CA LEU A 619 -3.03 -22.66 24.09
C LEU A 619 -4.30 -21.80 24.18
N ASP A 620 -4.20 -20.55 23.75
CA ASP A 620 -5.33 -19.63 23.72
C ASP A 620 -6.44 -20.13 22.80
N ASN A 621 -6.08 -20.61 21.59
CA ASN A 621 -7.04 -21.20 20.65
C ASN A 621 -7.75 -22.41 21.26
N VAL A 622 -7.01 -23.34 21.87
CA VAL A 622 -7.59 -24.56 22.47
C VAL A 622 -8.54 -24.23 23.62
N ALA A 623 -8.13 -23.36 24.53
CA ALA A 623 -8.98 -22.95 25.64
C ALA A 623 -10.26 -22.23 25.16
N TRP A 624 -10.11 -21.39 24.13
CA TRP A 624 -11.24 -20.71 23.50
C TRP A 624 -12.17 -21.71 22.80
N LEU A 625 -11.63 -22.63 21.99
CA LEU A 625 -12.39 -23.67 21.29
C LEU A 625 -13.21 -24.54 22.25
N LEU A 626 -12.59 -25.05 23.31
CA LEU A 626 -13.29 -25.85 24.34
C LEU A 626 -14.44 -25.08 24.99
N THR A 627 -14.28 -23.77 25.14
CA THR A 627 -15.34 -22.90 25.68
C THR A 627 -16.43 -22.67 24.67
N GLN A 628 -16.12 -22.38 23.41
CA GLN A 628 -17.13 -22.14 22.37
C GLN A 628 -17.93 -23.41 22.04
N ILE A 629 -17.29 -24.59 22.01
CA ILE A 629 -17.98 -25.87 21.83
C ILE A 629 -19.08 -26.04 22.89
N ARG A 630 -18.79 -25.73 24.13
CA ARG A 630 -19.76 -25.83 25.24
C ARG A 630 -20.80 -24.73 25.17
N TYR A 631 -20.40 -23.50 24.90
CA TYR A 631 -21.30 -22.34 24.90
C TYR A 631 -22.36 -22.44 23.79
N TYR A 632 -21.96 -22.82 22.58
CA TYR A 632 -22.83 -22.96 21.42
C TYR A 632 -23.39 -24.38 21.26
N ASN A 633 -23.09 -25.29 22.18
CA ASN A 633 -23.51 -26.71 22.12
C ASN A 633 -23.15 -27.38 20.76
N ILE A 634 -21.94 -27.14 20.27
CA ILE A 634 -21.48 -27.65 18.99
C ILE A 634 -21.22 -29.15 19.08
N GLN A 635 -21.80 -29.90 18.14
CA GLN A 635 -21.67 -31.37 18.10
C GLN A 635 -20.29 -31.72 17.47
N VAL A 636 -19.41 -32.22 18.29
CA VAL A 636 -18.05 -32.65 17.86
C VAL A 636 -17.78 -34.07 18.31
N SER A 637 -16.86 -34.78 17.65
CA SER A 637 -16.45 -36.13 18.08
C SER A 637 -15.76 -36.07 19.45
N SER A 638 -16.03 -37.07 20.29
CA SER A 638 -15.38 -37.19 21.59
C SER A 638 -13.84 -37.27 21.48
N ASN A 639 -13.33 -37.85 20.40
CA ASN A 639 -11.88 -37.91 20.13
C ASN A 639 -11.31 -36.50 19.97
N LEU A 640 -11.95 -35.60 19.24
CA LEU A 640 -11.47 -34.23 19.08
C LEU A 640 -11.46 -33.47 20.41
N ILE A 641 -12.49 -33.64 21.23
CA ILE A 641 -12.53 -33.01 22.57
C ILE A 641 -11.35 -33.52 23.39
N GLN A 642 -11.08 -34.81 23.39
CA GLN A 642 -9.97 -35.40 24.13
C GLN A 642 -8.61 -34.92 23.60
N GLU A 643 -8.45 -34.80 22.27
CA GLU A 643 -7.25 -34.22 21.66
C GLU A 643 -7.02 -32.77 22.12
N LEU A 644 -8.05 -31.93 22.09
CA LEU A 644 -7.98 -30.55 22.55
C LEU A 644 -7.68 -30.44 24.05
N GLU A 645 -8.28 -31.29 24.88
CA GLU A 645 -7.99 -31.30 26.33
C GLU A 645 -6.56 -31.76 26.62
N ASN A 646 -6.05 -32.77 25.91
CA ASN A 646 -4.67 -33.22 26.05
C ASN A 646 -3.68 -32.12 25.60
N ASP A 647 -3.96 -31.46 24.50
CA ASP A 647 -3.15 -30.34 24.03
C ASP A 647 -3.20 -29.15 25.01
N TYR A 648 -4.34 -28.85 25.58
CA TYR A 648 -4.47 -27.84 26.62
C TYR A 648 -3.51 -28.11 27.79
N TRP A 649 -3.55 -29.32 28.36
CA TRP A 649 -2.74 -29.67 29.52
C TRP A 649 -1.25 -29.69 29.19
N ARG A 650 -0.88 -30.22 28.04
CA ARG A 650 0.50 -30.21 27.56
C ARG A 650 1.04 -28.79 27.42
N LEU A 651 0.34 -27.95 26.69
CA LEU A 651 0.74 -26.56 26.43
C LEU A 651 0.76 -25.71 27.69
N PHE A 652 -0.25 -25.88 28.55
CA PHE A 652 -0.31 -25.17 29.82
C PHE A 652 0.89 -25.50 30.69
N ASN A 653 1.23 -26.78 30.84
CA ASN A 653 2.39 -27.19 31.60
C ASN A 653 3.71 -26.72 30.99
N ASP A 654 3.83 -26.74 29.65
CA ASP A 654 5.00 -26.22 28.96
C ASP A 654 5.22 -24.71 29.21
N ILE A 655 4.17 -23.93 29.23
CA ILE A 655 4.23 -22.46 29.32
C ILE A 655 4.23 -21.98 30.77
N TYR A 656 3.29 -22.45 31.56
CA TYR A 656 3.08 -21.95 32.95
C TYR A 656 3.71 -22.87 34.02
N GLY A 657 4.16 -24.08 33.67
CA GLY A 657 4.62 -25.08 34.60
C GLY A 657 3.47 -25.92 35.18
N SER A 658 3.79 -26.91 36.00
CA SER A 658 2.80 -27.81 36.60
C SER A 658 1.79 -27.03 37.46
N GLY A 659 0.51 -27.19 37.12
CA GLY A 659 -0.60 -26.57 37.85
C GLY A 659 -1.94 -27.14 37.41
N ASN A 660 -2.91 -27.25 38.34
CA ASN A 660 -4.24 -27.79 38.08
C ASN A 660 -5.24 -26.66 37.69
N ILE A 661 -4.92 -25.89 36.69
CA ILE A 661 -5.78 -24.82 36.19
C ILE A 661 -6.61 -25.36 35.02
N SER A 662 -7.93 -25.40 35.20
CA SER A 662 -8.84 -25.88 34.16
C SER A 662 -8.92 -24.94 32.95
N PRO A 663 -9.29 -25.43 31.74
CA PRO A 663 -9.51 -24.59 30.57
C PRO A 663 -10.49 -23.45 30.82
N TYR A 664 -11.49 -23.65 31.69
CA TYR A 664 -12.46 -22.63 32.10
C TYR A 664 -11.77 -21.48 32.84
N ILE A 665 -10.94 -21.76 33.86
CA ILE A 665 -10.22 -20.72 34.62
C ILE A 665 -9.25 -19.98 33.71
N TYR A 666 -8.57 -20.70 32.81
CA TYR A 666 -7.69 -20.10 31.81
C TYR A 666 -8.46 -19.14 30.87
N TYR A 667 -9.64 -19.56 30.40
CA TYR A 667 -10.52 -18.71 29.59
C TYR A 667 -10.97 -17.45 30.37
N GLN A 668 -11.25 -17.56 31.67
CA GLN A 668 -11.56 -16.40 32.50
C GLN A 668 -10.35 -15.43 32.60
N SER A 669 -9.14 -15.96 32.71
CA SER A 669 -7.91 -15.16 32.65
C SER A 669 -7.73 -14.48 31.28
N TRP A 670 -8.05 -15.18 30.20
CA TRP A 670 -8.02 -14.61 28.84
C TRP A 670 -9.01 -13.44 28.70
N LEU A 671 -10.21 -13.54 29.27
CA LEU A 671 -11.17 -12.43 29.27
C LEU A 671 -10.60 -11.17 29.94
N LEU A 672 -9.80 -11.31 30.98
CA LEU A 672 -9.17 -10.16 31.68
C LEU A 672 -8.16 -9.44 30.81
N ARG A 673 -7.64 -10.03 29.73
CA ARG A 673 -6.67 -9.36 28.85
C ARG A 673 -7.23 -8.10 28.16
N GLY A 674 -8.54 -7.96 28.08
CA GLY A 674 -9.18 -6.73 27.63
C GLY A 674 -8.98 -5.54 28.56
N ASP A 675 -8.54 -5.74 29.79
CA ASP A 675 -8.27 -4.67 30.76
C ASP A 675 -6.84 -4.12 30.68
N ASP A 676 -6.64 -2.94 31.24
CA ASP A 676 -5.33 -2.30 31.27
C ASP A 676 -4.46 -2.89 32.37
N PRO A 677 -3.35 -3.59 32.03
CA PRO A 677 -2.50 -4.22 33.02
C PRO A 677 -1.80 -3.26 34.00
N TYR A 678 -1.72 -1.98 33.67
CA TYR A 678 -1.12 -1.00 34.59
C TYR A 678 -2.01 -0.63 35.78
N ASN A 679 -3.33 -0.74 35.60
CA ASN A 679 -4.27 -0.22 36.60
C ASN A 679 -4.81 -1.31 37.53
N GLU A 680 -4.89 -2.55 37.05
CA GLU A 680 -5.61 -3.61 37.79
C GLU A 680 -4.77 -4.30 38.87
N TYR A 681 -3.45 -4.34 38.71
CA TYR A 681 -2.60 -5.22 39.51
C TYR A 681 -1.39 -4.51 40.13
N GLY A 682 -1.59 -3.24 40.49
CA GLY A 682 -0.73 -2.56 41.45
C GLY A 682 0.78 -2.75 41.23
N VAL A 683 1.31 -2.03 40.29
CA VAL A 683 2.67 -1.56 40.52
C VAL A 683 2.52 -0.43 41.56
N ASP A 684 2.86 -0.68 42.83
CA ASP A 684 2.52 0.09 44.01
C ASP A 684 2.81 1.61 44.03
N ASN A 685 3.31 2.15 42.93
CA ASN A 685 3.66 3.57 42.80
C ASN A 685 2.61 4.45 42.11
N ILE A 686 1.51 3.88 41.64
CA ILE A 686 0.44 4.64 40.93
C ILE A 686 -0.62 5.16 41.95
N HIS A 687 -0.65 4.66 43.14
CA HIS A 687 -1.72 4.91 44.14
C HIS A 687 -1.70 6.28 44.83
N GLN A 688 -0.77 7.16 44.53
CA GLN A 688 -0.69 8.47 45.22
C GLN A 688 -1.45 9.61 44.50
N ASN A 689 -1.94 9.42 43.28
CA ASN A 689 -2.73 10.42 42.56
C ASN A 689 -4.18 9.94 42.38
N PRO A 690 -5.17 10.85 42.42
CA PRO A 690 -6.54 10.52 42.10
C PRO A 690 -6.58 9.93 40.68
N LEU A 691 -7.31 8.81 40.51
CA LEU A 691 -7.43 8.10 39.22
C LEU A 691 -7.79 9.09 38.11
N THR A 692 -6.98 9.12 37.06
CA THR A 692 -7.24 9.91 35.88
C THR A 692 -8.47 9.37 35.15
N PHE A 693 -9.01 10.13 34.20
CA PHE A 693 -10.14 9.65 33.39
C PHE A 693 -9.78 8.36 32.61
N TRP A 694 -8.54 8.25 32.15
CA TRP A 694 -8.02 7.04 31.53
C TRP A 694 -8.11 5.83 32.46
N GLU A 695 -7.65 5.95 33.66
CA GLU A 695 -7.64 4.90 34.68
C GLU A 695 -9.07 4.48 35.08
N ARG A 696 -9.98 5.44 35.20
CA ARG A 696 -11.39 5.15 35.52
C ARG A 696 -12.12 4.36 34.45
N CYS A 697 -11.69 4.48 33.17
CA CYS A 697 -12.31 3.75 32.08
C CYS A 697 -12.05 2.24 32.10
N SER A 698 -10.97 1.77 32.76
CA SER A 698 -10.71 0.33 32.93
C SER A 698 -11.55 -0.30 34.06
N LEU A 699 -11.98 0.47 35.04
CA LEU A 699 -12.67 -0.03 36.23
C LEU A 699 -14.19 -0.29 36.03
N ASN A 700 -14.78 0.22 34.97
CA ASN A 700 -16.23 0.15 34.71
C ASN A 700 -16.60 -0.83 33.60
N GLU A 701 -15.96 -1.97 33.58
CA GLU A 701 -16.24 -2.99 32.58
C GLU A 701 -17.39 -3.89 33.01
N GLY A 702 -18.19 -4.39 32.08
CA GLY A 702 -19.44 -5.07 32.37
C GLY A 702 -19.30 -6.39 33.16
N ALA A 703 -20.43 -6.96 33.58
CA ALA A 703 -20.55 -8.11 34.48
C ALA A 703 -19.67 -9.34 34.13
N MET A 704 -19.29 -9.52 32.88
CA MET A 704 -18.43 -10.63 32.43
C MET A 704 -17.02 -10.52 32.99
N PHE A 705 -16.43 -9.33 32.94
CA PHE A 705 -15.09 -9.06 33.49
C PHE A 705 -15.11 -9.07 35.00
N ASP A 706 -16.14 -8.52 35.62
CA ASP A 706 -16.32 -8.52 37.08
C ASP A 706 -16.38 -9.95 37.64
N SER A 707 -17.00 -10.87 36.93
CA SER A 707 -17.05 -12.28 37.32
C SER A 707 -15.67 -12.94 37.21
N ALA A 708 -14.94 -12.66 36.14
CA ALA A 708 -13.59 -13.19 35.94
C ALA A 708 -12.58 -12.68 37.01
N ARG A 709 -12.69 -11.40 37.40
CA ARG A 709 -11.84 -10.81 38.45
C ARG A 709 -12.01 -11.44 39.82
N LYS A 710 -13.19 -11.96 40.12
CA LYS A 710 -13.47 -12.66 41.40
C LYS A 710 -12.82 -14.02 41.49
N ILE A 711 -12.27 -14.56 40.39
CA ILE A 711 -11.58 -15.84 40.35
C ILE A 711 -10.08 -15.58 40.56
N GLU A 712 -9.59 -15.84 41.78
CA GLU A 712 -8.19 -15.57 42.18
C GLU A 712 -7.16 -16.18 41.23
N ASP A 713 -7.38 -17.42 40.81
CA ASP A 713 -6.46 -18.10 39.88
C ASP A 713 -6.47 -17.50 38.48
N ALA A 714 -7.59 -16.99 38.01
CA ALA A 714 -7.66 -16.27 36.74
C ALA A 714 -6.88 -14.95 36.81
N ALA A 715 -7.01 -14.22 37.92
CA ALA A 715 -6.25 -13.00 38.15
C ALA A 715 -4.74 -13.24 38.25
N LYS A 716 -4.32 -14.30 38.95
CA LYS A 716 -2.90 -14.71 39.03
C LYS A 716 -2.33 -15.07 37.65
N LEU A 717 -3.08 -15.79 36.83
CA LEU A 717 -2.67 -16.12 35.47
C LEU A 717 -2.54 -14.88 34.60
N TYR A 718 -3.48 -13.93 34.72
CA TYR A 718 -3.41 -12.65 34.00
C TYR A 718 -2.13 -11.87 34.34
N ILE A 719 -1.76 -11.82 35.61
CA ILE A 719 -0.49 -11.18 36.04
C ILE A 719 0.71 -11.91 35.43
N ARG A 720 0.71 -13.25 35.49
CA ARG A 720 1.80 -14.06 34.87
C ARG A 720 1.88 -13.86 33.38
N TYR A 721 0.74 -13.77 32.68
CA TYR A 721 0.70 -13.49 31.25
C TYR A 721 1.40 -12.18 30.90
N HIS A 722 1.13 -11.12 31.64
CA HIS A 722 1.68 -9.81 31.35
C HIS A 722 3.12 -9.61 31.84
N TYR A 723 3.48 -10.15 32.99
CA TYR A 723 4.69 -9.77 33.69
C TYR A 723 5.73 -10.89 33.84
N ASP A 724 5.37 -12.17 33.68
CA ASP A 724 6.33 -13.28 33.85
C ASP A 724 7.20 -13.48 32.58
N PRO A 725 8.53 -13.17 32.63
CA PRO A 725 9.41 -13.33 31.48
C PRO A 725 9.52 -14.79 31.01
N SER A 726 9.39 -15.74 31.95
CA SER A 726 9.47 -17.18 31.63
C SER A 726 8.27 -17.63 30.80
N VAL A 727 7.06 -17.14 31.15
CA VAL A 727 5.83 -17.40 30.37
C VAL A 727 5.94 -16.78 28.98
N LYS A 728 6.44 -15.54 28.88
CA LYS A 728 6.67 -14.88 27.60
C LYS A 728 7.61 -15.68 26.70
N LYS A 729 8.76 -16.11 27.26
CA LYS A 729 9.78 -16.87 26.51
C LYS A 729 9.28 -18.23 26.04
N ARG A 730 8.65 -19.00 26.93
CA ARG A 730 8.15 -20.35 26.61
C ARG A 730 6.96 -20.28 25.66
N GLY A 731 6.08 -19.31 25.87
CA GLY A 731 4.91 -19.09 25.01
C GLY A 731 5.25 -18.67 23.57
N ALA A 732 6.39 -18.03 23.34
CA ALA A 732 6.84 -17.59 22.02
C ALA A 732 7.47 -18.70 21.16
N ILE A 733 7.67 -19.90 21.70
CA ILE A 733 8.20 -21.04 20.93
C ILE A 733 7.15 -21.47 19.92
N SER A 734 7.55 -21.59 18.65
CA SER A 734 6.67 -22.06 17.57
C SER A 734 6.52 -23.56 17.58
N GLU A 735 5.33 -24.04 17.27
CA GLU A 735 4.97 -25.44 17.16
C GLU A 735 4.22 -25.68 15.85
N GLU A 736 4.55 -26.81 15.21
CA GLU A 736 3.88 -27.29 14.02
C GLU A 736 2.72 -28.21 14.39
N LEU A 737 1.55 -27.96 13.80
CA LEU A 737 0.32 -28.66 14.09
C LEU A 737 -0.23 -29.32 12.83
N LYS A 738 -0.60 -30.59 12.95
CA LYS A 738 -1.32 -31.32 11.91
C LYS A 738 -2.83 -31.14 12.12
N VAL A 739 -3.48 -30.63 11.12
CA VAL A 739 -4.92 -30.33 11.14
C VAL A 739 -5.70 -31.57 10.74
N SER A 740 -6.54 -32.07 11.64
CA SER A 740 -7.41 -33.23 11.39
C SER A 740 -8.68 -32.83 10.65
N PHE A 741 -9.34 -33.82 10.02
CA PHE A 741 -10.63 -33.61 9.37
C PHE A 741 -11.72 -33.11 10.35
N ASN A 742 -11.70 -33.62 11.58
CA ASN A 742 -12.64 -33.20 12.62
C ASN A 742 -12.41 -31.75 13.06
N TYR A 743 -11.15 -31.31 13.07
CA TYR A 743 -10.82 -29.91 13.33
C TYR A 743 -11.34 -28.97 12.23
N ILE A 744 -11.20 -29.37 10.96
CA ILE A 744 -11.76 -28.62 9.83
C ILE A 744 -13.28 -28.46 9.96
N LYS A 745 -14.00 -29.56 10.28
CA LYS A 745 -15.45 -29.54 10.52
C LYS A 745 -15.85 -28.61 11.67
N LEU A 746 -15.05 -28.59 12.74
CA LEU A 746 -15.30 -27.67 13.85
C LEU A 746 -15.22 -26.21 13.40
N MET A 747 -14.21 -25.87 12.53
CA MET A 747 -14.10 -24.51 12.00
C MET A 747 -15.31 -24.12 11.13
N GLU A 748 -15.79 -25.02 10.27
CA GLU A 748 -16.99 -24.80 9.48
C GLU A 748 -18.22 -24.52 10.37
N GLN A 749 -18.38 -25.25 11.46
CA GLN A 749 -19.48 -25.06 12.41
C GLN A 749 -19.36 -23.75 13.19
N LEU A 750 -18.15 -23.40 13.62
CA LEU A 750 -17.89 -22.14 14.34
C LEU A 750 -18.11 -20.90 13.48
N GLN A 751 -17.81 -20.96 12.20
CA GLN A 751 -18.10 -19.86 11.27
C GLN A 751 -19.61 -19.67 11.04
N ALA A 752 -20.40 -20.73 11.20
CA ALA A 752 -21.84 -20.69 11.00
C ALA A 752 -22.64 -20.16 12.23
N VAL A 753 -22.00 -20.12 13.39
CA VAL A 753 -22.60 -19.67 14.67
C VAL A 753 -22.20 -18.23 14.99
#